data_b7df19905ee490ec0cf9688bc1931deb
#
_entry.id   b7df19905ee490ec0cf9688bc1931deb
#
_cell.length_a   1.000
_cell.length_b   1.000
_cell.length_c   1.000
_cell.angle_alpha   90.00
_cell.angle_beta   90.00
_cell.angle_gamma   90.00
#
_symmetry.space_group_name_H-M   'P 1'
#
loop_
_entity.id
_entity.type
_entity.pdbx_description
1 polymer ?
#
loop_
_entity_poly.entity_id
_entity_poly.type
_entity_poly.pdbx_seq_one_letter_code
_entity_poly.pdbx_strand_id
1 'polypeptide(L)'
;MKFFQMTPKQVAEQLNTNPTKGLVSWVIDDYEEFYGTNTYLKKKKAPVGARFLAHCKEYMVILSMIAGIIYAIVSFVNREYFNLLITFFVMCLILLSCFILTALENSENKVPQSYNKHKTFEARVLRDGKTKVIDATEVVVGDILLLSAGDLVVADGRIYESTNLKVDESVLTGNNQPADKYDEVIVGENHTVSELHNMVFSHTYVVSGEAKIIVTAIGLQTQIGKTMGEMSEQQSKTPIQRQLIQMSKVLNLISLVVVAFVFILGVIFGKNLMDMLLTSVCLGVAAAPICVSSVCTAILSANVKKLSKKGVTVKNLDTIETLGGTGVIFTGKTGVLTKNKMLVSACYVKNKLLPFSSEHYREVAEVICYGSMCNNSNLKTVDGNRVCVGDATEGGILSALEAMGKDKEAMDIQYPKMGEIPFDVERRRMSSVHVIEGRNLVIVKGSPDTVLEKCSDDAETIEEAMKANDIMSSKSLRVLAIAVKEIDAMPSELFVDEIESDLTLIGLIGLADTPGDKTAAALAFCNKAGINTVMITGDHILAAKSAAEQMGIYKEGDMALSGEDLTKMEPELLQKNIEQCRVFSGLSPSQKDQVVQAWQKKGHVVVMTGDDVNDSMALKTADVGCAIGSRCKDIIKNAAELIMEKADFSTIVATIRQSRGTRNNIKKVIQYLLSCNVAEALTICVAIICSFALPILPLQLLWINVLVLLLPALALGVETAREGLMNKPPVGKRDVLISKTMFINMIVHSILLMVVTIFAYLIGTEFLPQSEELFVQGQTMAFGVFSVSALFLAFGYRSKHSLFKIKWFSNLRLNKAILISLGLILFVMLIPGVNTLFGMTMLSFGNWIIMILLSTIPLIVGEVIKIIKKR
;
A
#
# COMPACT_ATOMS: atom_id res chain seq x y z
N MET A 1 -6.70 36.03 17.03
CA MET A 1 -7.39 36.21 18.33
C MET A 1 -6.94 35.12 19.26
N LYS A 2 -6.76 35.40 20.56
CA LYS A 2 -6.24 34.46 21.53
C LYS A 2 -7.38 33.90 22.37
N PHE A 3 -8.14 32.94 21.85
CA PHE A 3 -9.31 32.35 22.49
C PHE A 3 -9.01 31.66 23.84
N PHE A 4 -7.76 31.25 24.08
CA PHE A 4 -7.33 30.67 25.34
C PHE A 4 -7.35 31.65 26.51
N GLN A 5 -7.32 32.96 26.24
CA GLN A 5 -7.39 34.03 27.24
C GLN A 5 -8.84 34.43 27.62
N MET A 6 -9.80 33.87 26.93
CA MET A 6 -11.23 34.20 27.12
C MET A 6 -11.92 33.13 27.94
N THR A 7 -12.94 33.57 28.70
CA THR A 7 -13.83 32.61 29.32
C THR A 7 -14.67 31.88 28.27
N PRO A 8 -15.10 30.64 28.52
CA PRO A 8 -15.92 29.90 27.54
C PRO A 8 -17.19 30.67 27.10
N LYS A 9 -17.79 31.46 28.00
CA LYS A 9 -18.95 32.32 27.69
C LYS A 9 -18.61 33.47 26.74
N GLN A 10 -17.47 34.12 26.95
CA GLN A 10 -16.99 35.19 26.04
C GLN A 10 -16.71 34.66 24.63
N VAL A 11 -16.15 33.45 24.52
CA VAL A 11 -15.92 32.80 23.21
C VAL A 11 -17.22 32.48 22.53
N ALA A 12 -18.24 31.98 23.26
CA ALA A 12 -19.57 31.72 22.74
C ALA A 12 -20.26 33.00 22.22
N GLU A 13 -20.16 34.08 22.99
CA GLU A 13 -20.73 35.40 22.58
C GLU A 13 -20.02 35.95 21.33
N GLN A 14 -18.70 35.87 21.27
CA GLN A 14 -17.90 36.38 20.15
C GLN A 14 -18.14 35.63 18.84
N LEU A 15 -18.41 34.32 18.93
CA LEU A 15 -18.67 33.47 17.79
C LEU A 15 -20.19 33.31 17.53
N ASN A 16 -21.05 34.09 18.23
CA ASN A 16 -22.49 34.02 18.12
C ASN A 16 -23.07 32.60 18.26
N THR A 17 -22.49 31.81 19.14
CA THR A 17 -22.85 30.39 19.33
C THR A 17 -23.63 30.22 20.64
N ASN A 18 -24.73 29.51 20.60
CA ASN A 18 -25.48 29.17 21.82
C ASN A 18 -24.96 27.84 22.41
N PRO A 19 -24.38 27.83 23.62
CA PRO A 19 -23.75 26.63 24.19
C PRO A 19 -24.69 25.45 24.44
N THR A 20 -26.00 25.72 24.60
CA THR A 20 -27.02 24.71 24.88
C THR A 20 -27.80 24.25 23.64
N LYS A 21 -27.85 25.07 22.59
CA LYS A 21 -28.61 24.78 21.36
C LYS A 21 -27.69 24.59 20.13
N GLY A 22 -26.43 25.05 20.22
CA GLY A 22 -25.49 25.08 19.08
C GLY A 22 -25.86 26.16 18.05
N LEU A 23 -25.20 26.09 16.89
CA LEU A 23 -25.53 26.93 15.73
C LEU A 23 -26.89 26.53 15.12
N VAL A 24 -27.57 27.51 14.52
CA VAL A 24 -28.81 27.26 13.78
C VAL A 24 -28.50 26.92 12.34
N SER A 25 -29.17 25.90 11.78
CA SER A 25 -28.76 25.31 10.48
C SER A 25 -28.75 26.31 9.31
N TRP A 26 -29.59 27.37 9.34
CA TRP A 26 -29.67 28.35 8.25
C TRP A 26 -28.48 29.33 8.21
N VAL A 27 -27.65 29.42 9.27
CA VAL A 27 -26.47 30.30 9.34
C VAL A 27 -25.20 29.60 8.85
N ILE A 28 -25.23 28.28 8.68
CA ILE A 28 -24.07 27.47 8.39
C ILE A 28 -23.43 27.85 7.03
N ASP A 29 -24.23 28.06 6.01
CA ASP A 29 -23.78 28.43 4.66
C ASP A 29 -23.03 29.78 4.68
N ASP A 30 -23.52 30.75 5.48
CA ASP A 30 -22.87 32.06 5.66
C ASP A 30 -21.51 31.91 6.36
N TYR A 31 -21.43 31.02 7.37
CA TYR A 31 -20.18 30.74 8.08
C TYR A 31 -19.18 29.98 7.21
N GLU A 32 -19.67 29.06 6.37
CA GLU A 32 -18.82 28.35 5.40
C GLU A 32 -18.26 29.30 4.33
N GLU A 33 -19.09 30.26 3.86
CA GLU A 33 -18.61 31.27 2.90
C GLU A 33 -17.56 32.22 3.52
N PHE A 34 -17.74 32.59 4.80
CA PHE A 34 -16.86 33.54 5.49
C PHE A 34 -15.55 32.88 5.98
N TYR A 35 -15.64 31.71 6.64
CA TYR A 35 -14.48 31.04 7.25
C TYR A 35 -13.86 29.97 6.34
N GLY A 36 -14.55 29.54 5.29
CA GLY A 36 -14.17 28.46 4.40
C GLY A 36 -14.59 27.09 4.92
N THR A 37 -14.22 26.03 4.18
CA THR A 37 -14.48 24.64 4.53
C THR A 37 -13.38 24.07 5.41
N ASN A 38 -13.69 23.11 6.29
CA ASN A 38 -12.71 22.42 7.11
C ASN A 38 -11.88 21.42 6.30
N THR A 39 -11.06 21.94 5.37
CA THR A 39 -10.20 21.15 4.49
C THR A 39 -8.76 21.61 4.54
N TYR A 40 -7.82 20.67 4.70
CA TYR A 40 -6.38 20.94 4.83
C TYR A 40 -5.65 21.03 3.49
N LEU A 41 -6.25 20.55 2.42
CA LEU A 41 -5.62 20.47 1.10
C LEU A 41 -6.60 20.97 0.03
N LYS A 42 -6.53 22.23 -0.34
CA LYS A 42 -6.98 22.66 -1.67
C LYS A 42 -5.91 22.30 -2.71
N LYS A 43 -5.79 21.02 -3.06
CA LYS A 43 -5.18 20.68 -4.34
C LYS A 43 -6.14 21.13 -5.44
N LYS A 44 -6.04 22.36 -5.92
CA LYS A 44 -6.53 22.71 -7.24
C LYS A 44 -5.79 21.80 -8.22
N LYS A 45 -6.45 20.74 -8.67
CA LYS A 45 -5.91 19.89 -9.74
C LYS A 45 -5.70 20.81 -10.92
N ALA A 46 -4.48 20.87 -11.43
CA ALA A 46 -4.21 21.60 -12.66
C ALA A 46 -5.20 21.07 -13.73
N PRO A 47 -5.95 21.93 -14.42
CA PRO A 47 -6.88 21.51 -15.44
C PRO A 47 -6.15 20.72 -16.53
N VAL A 48 -6.86 19.81 -17.21
CA VAL A 48 -6.27 18.92 -18.22
C VAL A 48 -5.47 19.72 -19.26
N GLY A 49 -5.99 20.89 -19.65
CA GLY A 49 -5.30 21.80 -20.57
C GLY A 49 -3.96 22.33 -20.06
N ALA A 50 -3.85 22.65 -18.75
CA ALA A 50 -2.59 23.11 -18.18
C ALA A 50 -1.52 22.00 -18.13
N ARG A 51 -1.91 20.73 -17.93
CA ARG A 51 -1.01 19.57 -18.00
C ARG A 51 -0.57 19.29 -19.43
N PHE A 52 -1.49 19.36 -20.38
CA PHE A 52 -1.15 19.27 -21.81
C PHE A 52 -0.11 20.33 -22.19
N LEU A 53 -0.33 21.59 -21.80
CA LEU A 53 0.63 22.66 -22.03
C LEU A 53 1.96 22.43 -21.29
N ALA A 54 1.97 21.78 -20.13
CA ALA A 54 3.19 21.42 -19.43
C ALA A 54 4.03 20.42 -20.24
N HIS A 55 3.40 19.39 -20.84
CA HIS A 55 4.09 18.46 -21.76
C HIS A 55 4.58 19.17 -23.04
N CYS A 56 3.81 20.10 -23.59
CA CYS A 56 4.25 20.90 -24.72
C CYS A 56 5.44 21.82 -24.39
N LYS A 57 5.64 22.18 -23.13
CA LYS A 57 6.78 22.99 -22.67
C LYS A 57 8.06 22.20 -22.43
N GLU A 58 8.05 20.89 -22.60
CA GLU A 58 9.28 20.09 -22.53
C GLU A 58 10.24 20.52 -23.65
N TYR A 59 11.50 20.76 -23.31
CA TYR A 59 12.45 21.39 -24.22
C TYR A 59 12.68 20.61 -25.53
N MET A 60 12.59 19.25 -25.51
CA MET A 60 12.67 18.47 -26.74
C MET A 60 11.45 18.67 -27.63
N VAL A 61 10.26 18.82 -27.06
CA VAL A 61 9.05 19.13 -27.81
C VAL A 61 9.13 20.55 -28.42
N ILE A 62 9.58 21.54 -27.66
CA ILE A 62 9.78 22.89 -28.12
C ILE A 62 10.81 22.91 -29.26
N LEU A 63 11.93 22.21 -29.10
CA LEU A 63 12.98 22.13 -30.13
C LEU A 63 12.44 21.54 -31.43
N SER A 64 11.65 20.46 -31.33
CA SER A 64 11.05 19.82 -32.50
C SER A 64 9.97 20.69 -33.19
N MET A 65 9.17 21.42 -32.38
CA MET A 65 8.21 22.37 -32.91
C MET A 65 8.91 23.52 -33.65
N ILE A 66 9.98 24.07 -33.12
CA ILE A 66 10.78 25.11 -33.76
C ILE A 66 11.40 24.59 -35.06
N ALA A 67 12.03 23.40 -35.01
CA ALA A 67 12.60 22.78 -36.21
C ALA A 67 11.54 22.49 -37.29
N GLY A 68 10.37 22.01 -36.92
CA GLY A 68 9.25 21.78 -37.82
C GLY A 68 8.74 23.09 -38.47
N ILE A 69 8.65 24.18 -37.66
CA ILE A 69 8.25 25.48 -38.18
C ILE A 69 9.29 26.00 -39.18
N ILE A 70 10.58 25.90 -38.85
CA ILE A 70 11.65 26.33 -39.79
C ILE A 70 11.58 25.53 -41.08
N TYR A 71 11.44 24.18 -40.99
CA TYR A 71 11.32 23.32 -42.13
C TYR A 71 10.08 23.65 -42.99
N ALA A 72 8.94 23.95 -42.35
CA ALA A 72 7.72 24.37 -43.02
C ALA A 72 7.89 25.69 -43.78
N ILE A 73 8.55 26.67 -43.14
CA ILE A 73 8.83 27.99 -43.80
C ILE A 73 9.71 27.79 -45.05
N VAL A 74 10.79 27.01 -44.92
CA VAL A 74 11.70 26.74 -46.06
C VAL A 74 10.97 25.97 -47.16
N SER A 75 10.20 24.95 -46.84
CA SER A 75 9.39 24.19 -47.80
C SER A 75 8.34 25.06 -48.52
N PHE A 76 7.75 26.03 -47.79
CA PHE A 76 6.82 26.98 -48.36
C PHE A 76 7.52 27.95 -49.32
N VAL A 77 8.68 28.47 -48.96
CA VAL A 77 9.48 29.36 -49.82
C VAL A 77 9.93 28.63 -51.07
N ASN A 78 10.36 27.37 -50.97
CA ASN A 78 10.80 26.53 -52.09
C ASN A 78 9.62 25.95 -52.91
N ARG A 79 8.36 26.21 -52.52
CA ARG A 79 7.14 25.68 -53.14
C ARG A 79 7.01 24.17 -53.13
N GLU A 80 7.62 23.51 -52.14
CA GLU A 80 7.59 22.08 -51.93
C GLU A 80 6.38 21.69 -51.05
N TYR A 81 5.19 21.79 -51.63
CA TYR A 81 3.93 21.57 -50.88
C TYR A 81 3.80 20.17 -50.23
N PHE A 82 4.45 19.18 -50.84
CA PHE A 82 4.44 17.84 -50.26
C PHE A 82 5.22 17.75 -48.93
N ASN A 83 6.39 18.42 -48.86
CA ASN A 83 7.18 18.50 -47.65
C ASN A 83 6.45 19.30 -46.54
N LEU A 84 5.67 20.32 -46.94
CA LEU A 84 4.79 21.04 -46.00
C LEU A 84 3.73 20.12 -45.39
N LEU A 85 3.13 19.23 -46.16
CA LEU A 85 2.16 18.25 -45.70
C LEU A 85 2.81 17.27 -44.74
N ILE A 86 3.99 16.73 -45.05
CA ILE A 86 4.75 15.84 -44.14
C ILE A 86 5.02 16.55 -42.82
N THR A 87 5.48 17.79 -42.86
CA THR A 87 5.76 18.57 -41.62
C THR A 87 4.52 18.77 -40.78
N PHE A 88 3.38 19.04 -41.39
CA PHE A 88 2.11 19.13 -40.69
C PHE A 88 1.78 17.82 -39.93
N PHE A 89 1.93 16.66 -40.56
CA PHE A 89 1.71 15.37 -39.93
C PHE A 89 2.71 15.08 -38.81
N VAL A 90 3.98 15.46 -38.99
CA VAL A 90 5.00 15.36 -37.93
C VAL A 90 4.55 16.17 -36.69
N MET A 91 4.11 17.42 -36.89
CA MET A 91 3.60 18.26 -35.81
C MET A 91 2.36 17.68 -35.13
N CYS A 92 1.44 17.12 -35.92
CA CYS A 92 0.27 16.44 -35.39
C CYS A 92 0.65 15.22 -34.51
N LEU A 93 1.63 14.41 -34.89
CA LEU A 93 2.11 13.27 -34.12
C LEU A 93 2.79 13.72 -32.84
N ILE A 94 3.55 14.81 -32.86
CA ILE A 94 4.15 15.39 -31.63
C ILE A 94 3.06 15.85 -30.68
N LEU A 95 2.03 16.56 -31.14
CA LEU A 95 0.90 16.97 -30.32
C LEU A 95 0.09 15.77 -29.81
N LEU A 96 -0.09 14.74 -30.65
CA LEU A 96 -0.73 13.48 -30.26
C LEU A 96 0.04 12.78 -29.13
N SER A 97 1.38 12.79 -29.19
CA SER A 97 2.20 12.24 -28.10
C SER A 97 1.96 12.97 -26.78
N CYS A 98 1.93 14.31 -26.78
CA CYS A 98 1.62 15.12 -25.62
C CYS A 98 0.20 14.84 -25.05
N PHE A 99 -0.77 14.63 -25.95
CA PHE A 99 -2.13 14.27 -25.57
C PHE A 99 -2.20 12.88 -24.92
N ILE A 100 -1.53 11.87 -25.50
CA ILE A 100 -1.46 10.51 -24.93
C ILE A 100 -0.81 10.55 -23.54
N LEU A 101 0.28 11.29 -23.35
CA LEU A 101 0.94 11.46 -22.06
C LEU A 101 0.01 12.09 -21.02
N THR A 102 -0.72 13.15 -21.42
CA THR A 102 -1.72 13.80 -20.57
C THR A 102 -2.86 12.84 -20.20
N ALA A 103 -3.31 12.01 -21.13
CA ALA A 103 -4.36 11.01 -20.88
C ALA A 103 -3.90 9.92 -19.93
N LEU A 104 -2.65 9.44 -20.04
CA LEU A 104 -2.04 8.50 -19.11
C LEU A 104 -1.96 9.11 -17.71
N GLU A 105 -1.44 10.33 -17.58
CA GLU A 105 -1.36 11.06 -16.31
C GLU A 105 -2.75 11.31 -15.68
N ASN A 106 -3.76 11.60 -16.50
CA ASN A 106 -5.13 11.80 -16.01
C ASN A 106 -5.77 10.51 -15.47
N SER A 107 -5.39 9.37 -16.02
CA SER A 107 -5.78 8.04 -15.49
C SER A 107 -5.21 7.77 -14.09
N GLU A 108 -4.04 8.32 -13.78
CA GLU A 108 -3.36 8.20 -12.48
C GLU A 108 -4.10 8.93 -11.37
N ASN A 109 -4.59 10.12 -11.66
CA ASN A 109 -5.28 10.98 -10.68
C ASN A 109 -6.65 10.46 -10.23
N LYS A 110 -7.19 9.42 -10.87
CA LYS A 110 -8.46 8.77 -10.47
C LYS A 110 -8.28 7.76 -9.34
N VAL A 111 -7.07 7.26 -9.10
CA VAL A 111 -6.79 6.24 -8.07
C VAL A 111 -6.89 6.78 -6.65
N PRO A 112 -6.32 7.96 -6.31
CA PRO A 112 -6.49 8.56 -4.98
C PRO A 112 -7.91 8.99 -4.65
N GLN A 113 -8.78 9.18 -5.66
CA GLN A 113 -10.19 9.60 -5.44
C GLN A 113 -11.06 8.49 -4.85
N SER A 114 -10.74 7.21 -5.10
CA SER A 114 -11.45 6.10 -4.46
C SER A 114 -11.18 6.03 -2.96
N TYR A 115 -10.00 6.45 -2.53
CA TYR A 115 -9.64 6.57 -1.11
C TYR A 115 -10.37 7.72 -0.43
N ASN A 116 -10.43 8.90 -1.08
CA ASN A 116 -11.09 10.08 -0.51
C ASN A 116 -12.63 9.92 -0.41
N LYS A 117 -13.26 9.03 -1.18
CA LYS A 117 -14.69 8.73 -1.06
C LYS A 117 -15.06 7.95 0.23
N HIS A 118 -14.07 7.30 0.89
CA HIS A 118 -14.26 6.59 2.15
C HIS A 118 -13.63 7.32 3.35
N LYS A 119 -13.17 8.55 3.15
CA LYS A 119 -12.46 9.34 4.15
C LYS A 119 -13.23 10.59 4.54
N THR A 120 -14.46 10.40 4.97
CA THR A 120 -15.16 11.41 5.75
C THR A 120 -15.03 11.03 7.21
N PHE A 121 -14.25 11.81 7.97
CA PHE A 121 -14.30 11.73 9.42
C PHE A 121 -15.66 12.24 9.83
N GLU A 122 -16.33 11.52 10.70
CA GLU A 122 -17.60 11.96 11.27
C GLU A 122 -17.32 12.81 12.51
N ALA A 123 -18.05 13.91 12.65
CA ALA A 123 -18.03 14.78 13.80
C ALA A 123 -19.42 14.83 14.44
N ARG A 124 -19.46 14.69 15.75
CA ARG A 124 -20.70 14.88 16.51
C ARG A 124 -20.83 16.35 16.90
N VAL A 125 -21.81 17.03 16.33
CA VAL A 125 -22.06 18.45 16.56
C VAL A 125 -23.44 18.67 17.21
N LEU A 126 -23.52 19.70 18.01
CA LEU A 126 -24.81 20.19 18.53
C LEU A 126 -25.26 21.32 17.62
N ARG A 127 -26.36 21.12 16.89
CA ARG A 127 -27.04 22.13 16.02
C ARG A 127 -28.53 22.07 16.23
N ASP A 128 -29.22 23.21 16.24
CA ASP A 128 -30.65 23.32 16.47
C ASP A 128 -31.12 22.63 17.77
N GLY A 129 -30.31 22.57 18.79
CA GLY A 129 -30.57 21.85 20.04
C GLY A 129 -30.59 20.33 19.95
N LYS A 130 -30.08 19.74 18.82
CA LYS A 130 -30.00 18.30 18.59
C LYS A 130 -28.58 17.90 18.24
N THR A 131 -28.14 16.76 18.77
CA THR A 131 -26.88 16.15 18.37
C THR A 131 -27.06 15.58 16.96
N LYS A 132 -26.17 16.02 16.03
CA LYS A 132 -26.10 15.55 14.65
C LYS A 132 -24.72 14.97 14.39
N VAL A 133 -24.65 13.90 13.61
CA VAL A 133 -23.39 13.37 13.09
C VAL A 133 -23.23 13.91 11.67
N ILE A 134 -22.17 14.67 11.44
CA ILE A 134 -21.89 15.32 10.15
C ILE A 134 -20.50 14.92 9.66
N ASP A 135 -20.22 15.16 8.39
CA ASP A 135 -18.87 15.05 7.85
C ASP A 135 -17.95 16.11 8.48
N ALA A 136 -16.74 15.73 8.86
CA ALA A 136 -15.76 16.66 9.42
C ALA A 136 -15.47 17.88 8.52
N THR A 137 -15.65 17.74 7.19
CA THR A 137 -15.49 18.83 6.23
C THR A 137 -16.59 19.88 6.31
N GLU A 138 -17.74 19.53 6.89
CA GLU A 138 -18.92 20.40 7.09
C GLU A 138 -18.90 21.13 8.44
N VAL A 139 -17.87 20.91 9.26
CA VAL A 139 -17.69 21.63 10.53
C VAL A 139 -17.26 23.06 10.24
N VAL A 140 -17.96 24.02 10.86
CA VAL A 140 -17.68 25.45 10.73
C VAL A 140 -17.20 26.05 12.05
N VAL A 141 -16.57 27.22 11.98
CA VAL A 141 -16.20 27.99 13.18
C VAL A 141 -17.46 28.35 13.95
N GLY A 142 -17.45 28.18 15.28
CA GLY A 142 -18.63 28.39 16.13
C GLY A 142 -19.47 27.12 16.35
N ASP A 143 -19.27 26.02 15.66
CA ASP A 143 -19.92 24.75 15.99
C ASP A 143 -19.53 24.27 17.38
N ILE A 144 -20.45 23.54 18.02
CA ILE A 144 -20.17 22.84 19.27
C ILE A 144 -19.92 21.36 18.95
N LEU A 145 -18.68 20.92 19.13
CA LEU A 145 -18.31 19.51 19.00
C LEU A 145 -18.50 18.81 20.34
N LEU A 146 -19.05 17.61 20.28
CA LEU A 146 -19.16 16.67 21.40
C LEU A 146 -18.08 15.60 21.24
N LEU A 147 -17.13 15.58 22.15
CA LEU A 147 -16.00 14.68 22.13
C LEU A 147 -16.13 13.63 23.24
N SER A 148 -15.78 12.40 22.95
CA SER A 148 -15.69 11.27 23.89
C SER A 148 -14.42 10.48 23.64
N ALA A 149 -14.05 9.62 24.59
CA ALA A 149 -12.86 8.77 24.47
C ALA A 149 -12.83 7.99 23.14
N GLY A 150 -11.71 8.11 22.41
CA GLY A 150 -11.47 7.51 21.10
C GLY A 150 -11.82 8.39 19.90
N ASP A 151 -12.42 9.57 20.10
CA ASP A 151 -12.76 10.50 19.02
C ASP A 151 -11.51 11.26 18.52
N LEU A 152 -11.50 11.54 17.23
CA LEU A 152 -10.59 12.48 16.60
C LEU A 152 -11.10 13.90 16.76
N VAL A 153 -10.28 14.81 17.25
CA VAL A 153 -10.56 16.24 17.23
C VAL A 153 -10.40 16.75 15.80
N VAL A 154 -11.49 17.16 15.16
CA VAL A 154 -11.51 17.51 13.73
C VAL A 154 -11.22 18.98 13.44
N ALA A 155 -11.21 19.84 14.46
CA ALA A 155 -10.95 21.28 14.36
C ALA A 155 -10.32 21.79 15.65
N ASP A 156 -9.65 22.95 15.63
CA ASP A 156 -9.18 23.56 16.88
C ASP A 156 -10.37 24.17 17.63
N GLY A 157 -10.44 23.94 18.92
CA GLY A 157 -11.57 24.39 19.73
C GLY A 157 -11.20 24.83 21.14
N ARG A 158 -12.02 25.71 21.72
CA ARG A 158 -11.99 26.13 23.11
C ARG A 158 -12.90 25.21 23.92
N ILE A 159 -12.39 24.64 24.98
CA ILE A 159 -13.18 23.78 25.89
C ILE A 159 -14.23 24.66 26.57
N TYR A 160 -15.49 24.26 26.46
CA TYR A 160 -16.62 24.86 27.13
C TYR A 160 -16.95 24.13 28.44
N GLU A 161 -16.93 22.79 28.39
CA GLU A 161 -17.22 21.90 29.52
C GLU A 161 -16.44 20.61 29.31
N SER A 162 -15.78 20.08 30.34
CA SER A 162 -15.04 18.81 30.27
C SER A 162 -15.14 18.01 31.56
N THR A 163 -15.11 16.68 31.40
CA THR A 163 -15.09 15.73 32.51
C THR A 163 -13.95 14.75 32.30
N ASN A 164 -12.91 14.82 33.13
CA ASN A 164 -11.72 13.96 33.10
C ASN A 164 -11.09 13.82 31.70
N LEU A 165 -11.06 14.93 30.94
CA LEU A 165 -10.59 14.94 29.55
C LEU A 165 -9.08 14.83 29.48
N LYS A 166 -8.58 13.79 28.78
CA LYS A 166 -7.16 13.62 28.41
C LYS A 166 -7.05 13.48 26.91
N VAL A 167 -6.14 14.25 26.31
CA VAL A 167 -5.93 14.31 24.87
C VAL A 167 -4.49 13.99 24.51
N ASP A 168 -4.31 13.10 23.55
CA ASP A 168 -3.01 12.81 22.94
C ASP A 168 -2.67 13.89 21.91
N GLU A 169 -1.73 14.76 22.24
CA GLU A 169 -1.22 15.85 21.42
C GLU A 169 0.15 15.56 20.79
N SER A 170 0.58 14.32 20.78
CA SER A 170 1.89 13.89 20.27
C SER A 170 2.16 14.38 18.84
N VAL A 171 1.13 14.51 18.02
CA VAL A 171 1.21 14.99 16.64
C VAL A 171 1.72 16.45 16.56
N LEU A 172 1.44 17.27 17.57
CA LEU A 172 1.80 18.68 17.63
C LEU A 172 3.00 18.94 18.54
N THR A 173 3.07 18.24 19.66
CA THR A 173 4.06 18.50 20.72
C THR A 173 5.26 17.54 20.65
N GLY A 174 5.11 16.40 19.99
CA GLY A 174 6.10 15.32 20.02
C GLY A 174 6.15 14.54 21.33
N ASN A 175 5.32 14.90 22.33
CA ASN A 175 5.25 14.22 23.62
C ASN A 175 4.13 13.17 23.58
N ASN A 176 4.45 11.92 23.92
CA ASN A 176 3.50 10.80 23.89
C ASN A 176 2.64 10.65 25.14
N GLN A 177 2.83 11.52 26.15
CA GLN A 177 1.98 11.50 27.34
C GLN A 177 0.69 12.29 27.06
N PRO A 178 -0.50 11.73 27.36
CA PRO A 178 -1.76 12.46 27.23
C PRO A 178 -1.78 13.70 28.12
N ALA A 179 -2.19 14.82 27.54
CA ALA A 179 -2.33 16.08 28.26
C ALA A 179 -3.69 16.18 28.94
N ASP A 180 -3.71 16.55 30.21
CA ASP A 180 -4.94 16.88 30.94
C ASP A 180 -5.51 18.19 30.42
N LYS A 181 -6.83 18.21 30.17
CA LYS A 181 -7.55 19.34 29.57
C LYS A 181 -8.74 19.79 30.44
N TYR A 182 -8.84 21.08 30.69
CA TYR A 182 -9.88 21.70 31.52
C TYR A 182 -10.26 23.08 30.95
N ASP A 183 -11.32 23.70 31.48
CA ASP A 183 -11.95 24.90 30.94
C ASP A 183 -11.41 26.24 31.53
N GLU A 184 -10.40 26.21 32.40
CA GLU A 184 -9.82 27.38 33.05
C GLU A 184 -9.20 28.38 32.05
N VAL A 185 -9.17 29.66 32.42
CA VAL A 185 -8.60 30.72 31.59
C VAL A 185 -7.09 30.79 31.80
N ILE A 186 -6.33 30.83 30.69
CA ILE A 186 -4.87 30.94 30.75
C ILE A 186 -4.47 32.40 30.54
N VAL A 187 -3.69 32.94 31.48
CA VAL A 187 -3.21 34.34 31.47
C VAL A 187 -1.79 34.35 30.93
N GLY A 188 -1.50 35.27 30.00
CA GLY A 188 -0.17 35.47 29.41
C GLY A 188 -0.20 35.53 27.88
N GLU A 189 0.90 36.04 27.27
CA GLU A 189 0.90 36.29 25.83
C GLU A 189 1.56 35.20 24.96
N ASN A 190 2.54 34.49 25.52
CA ASN A 190 3.36 33.51 24.78
C ASN A 190 3.30 32.15 25.48
N HIS A 191 2.43 31.29 25.00
CA HIS A 191 2.29 29.90 25.44
C HIS A 191 2.62 28.94 24.30
N THR A 192 3.31 27.86 24.62
CA THR A 192 3.49 26.72 23.73
C THR A 192 2.19 25.91 23.62
N VAL A 193 2.02 25.15 22.55
CA VAL A 193 0.80 24.32 22.34
C VAL A 193 0.56 23.38 23.55
N SER A 194 1.63 22.85 24.16
CA SER A 194 1.56 21.95 25.31
C SER A 194 1.06 22.64 26.60
N GLU A 195 1.16 23.97 26.71
CA GLU A 195 0.69 24.73 27.87
C GLU A 195 -0.76 25.16 27.78
N LEU A 196 -1.36 24.99 26.59
CA LEU A 196 -2.74 25.38 26.35
C LEU A 196 -3.73 24.28 26.78
N HIS A 197 -3.86 24.09 28.09
CA HIS A 197 -4.72 23.08 28.68
C HIS A 197 -6.23 23.31 28.46
N ASN A 198 -6.62 24.52 28.05
CA ASN A 198 -8.03 24.89 27.83
C ASN A 198 -8.42 24.88 26.35
N MET A 199 -7.52 24.46 25.48
CA MET A 199 -7.75 24.30 24.03
C MET A 199 -7.55 22.84 23.64
N VAL A 200 -8.27 22.41 22.61
CA VAL A 200 -8.01 21.17 21.88
C VAL A 200 -7.68 21.48 20.44
N PHE A 201 -6.85 20.66 19.84
CA PHE A 201 -6.30 20.91 18.52
C PHE A 201 -6.68 19.84 17.51
N SER A 202 -6.85 20.25 16.28
CA SER A 202 -7.16 19.34 15.20
C SER A 202 -6.09 18.25 15.03
N HIS A 203 -6.52 17.05 14.66
CA HIS A 203 -5.72 15.85 14.49
C HIS A 203 -5.11 15.29 15.78
N THR A 204 -5.60 15.73 16.94
CA THR A 204 -5.33 15.11 18.24
C THR A 204 -6.44 14.13 18.61
N TYR A 205 -6.21 13.26 19.61
CA TYR A 205 -7.15 12.21 19.96
C TYR A 205 -7.54 12.27 21.42
N VAL A 206 -8.82 12.09 21.69
CA VAL A 206 -9.33 11.97 23.06
C VAL A 206 -8.99 10.58 23.58
N VAL A 207 -8.14 10.51 24.61
CA VAL A 207 -7.71 9.25 25.25
C VAL A 207 -8.75 8.80 26.28
N SER A 208 -9.25 9.74 27.12
CA SER A 208 -10.26 9.49 28.15
C SER A 208 -11.09 10.73 28.40
N GLY A 209 -12.27 10.54 29.02
CA GLY A 209 -13.18 11.60 29.38
C GLY A 209 -14.08 12.07 28.24
N GLU A 210 -14.83 13.13 28.52
CA GLU A 210 -15.78 13.75 27.59
C GLU A 210 -15.65 15.27 27.63
N ALA A 211 -15.98 15.94 26.52
CA ALA A 211 -15.97 17.40 26.44
C ALA A 211 -16.96 17.95 25.44
N LYS A 212 -17.42 19.18 25.72
CA LYS A 212 -18.07 20.08 24.76
C LYS A 212 -17.08 21.18 24.40
N ILE A 213 -16.80 21.37 23.14
CA ILE A 213 -15.85 22.39 22.67
C ILE A 213 -16.53 23.32 21.66
N ILE A 214 -16.16 24.59 21.66
CA ILE A 214 -16.54 25.57 20.66
C ILE A 214 -15.43 25.65 19.62
N VAL A 215 -15.74 25.37 18.35
CA VAL A 215 -14.78 25.41 17.24
C VAL A 215 -14.29 26.84 17.02
N THR A 216 -12.98 27.05 17.09
CA THR A 216 -12.34 28.37 16.96
C THR A 216 -11.55 28.53 15.66
N ALA A 217 -11.06 27.42 15.06
CA ALA A 217 -10.38 27.43 13.78
C ALA A 217 -10.58 26.11 13.03
N ILE A 218 -10.64 26.19 11.69
CA ILE A 218 -10.86 25.07 10.79
C ILE A 218 -9.82 25.02 9.69
N GLY A 219 -9.58 23.85 9.12
CA GLY A 219 -8.70 23.62 7.96
C GLY A 219 -7.30 24.22 8.12
N LEU A 220 -6.87 24.98 7.13
CA LEU A 220 -5.54 25.61 7.13
C LEU A 220 -5.33 26.66 8.23
N GLN A 221 -6.40 27.11 8.92
CA GLN A 221 -6.30 28.06 10.01
C GLN A 221 -5.98 27.38 11.37
N THR A 222 -6.12 26.06 11.47
CA THR A 222 -5.76 25.29 12.66
C THR A 222 -4.25 25.28 12.89
N GLN A 223 -3.79 24.93 14.10
CA GLN A 223 -2.35 24.82 14.41
C GLN A 223 -1.65 23.85 13.48
N ILE A 224 -2.25 22.68 13.26
CA ILE A 224 -1.69 21.70 12.33
C ILE A 224 -1.76 22.17 10.88
N GLY A 225 -2.82 22.87 10.51
CA GLY A 225 -3.02 23.44 9.18
C GLY A 225 -1.93 24.45 8.81
N LYS A 226 -1.51 25.30 9.73
CA LYS A 226 -0.39 26.24 9.57
C LYS A 226 0.93 25.51 9.32
N THR A 227 1.22 24.49 10.13
CA THR A 227 2.42 23.65 9.99
C THR A 227 2.41 22.86 8.67
N MET A 228 1.25 22.33 8.27
CA MET A 228 1.10 21.64 6.99
C MET A 228 1.18 22.58 5.78
N GLY A 229 0.73 23.82 5.91
CA GLY A 229 0.85 24.84 4.86
C GLY A 229 2.31 25.11 4.50
N GLU A 230 3.17 25.20 5.50
CA GLU A 230 4.62 25.39 5.32
C GLU A 230 5.32 24.13 4.77
N MET A 231 4.82 22.92 5.09
CA MET A 231 5.37 21.64 4.62
C MET A 231 4.84 21.20 3.23
N SER A 232 3.78 21.81 2.72
CA SER A 232 3.07 21.32 1.53
C SER A 232 3.82 21.48 0.20
N GLU A 233 4.93 22.20 0.15
CA GLU A 233 5.76 22.35 -1.06
C GLU A 233 6.70 21.17 -1.33
N GLN A 234 6.92 20.27 -0.38
CA GLN A 234 7.79 19.11 -0.57
C GLN A 234 7.01 17.79 -0.61
N GLN A 235 6.33 17.51 -1.72
CA GLN A 235 5.95 16.12 -2.00
C GLN A 235 7.23 15.31 -2.18
N SER A 236 7.50 14.38 -1.27
CA SER A 236 8.59 13.42 -1.41
C SER A 236 8.32 12.55 -2.63
N LYS A 237 9.09 12.76 -3.71
CA LYS A 237 9.06 11.90 -4.89
C LYS A 237 9.58 10.52 -4.52
N THR A 238 9.01 9.47 -5.10
CA THR A 238 9.38 8.08 -4.85
C THR A 238 10.85 7.80 -5.14
N PRO A 239 11.48 6.79 -4.55
CA PRO A 239 12.81 6.35 -4.95
C PRO A 239 12.90 6.01 -6.44
N ILE A 240 11.95 5.27 -7.03
CA ILE A 240 11.89 5.04 -8.49
C ILE A 240 11.61 6.35 -9.23
N GLN A 241 10.69 7.19 -8.79
CA GLN A 241 10.46 8.47 -9.46
C GLN A 241 11.71 9.35 -9.41
N ARG A 242 12.43 9.41 -8.29
CA ARG A 242 13.73 10.11 -8.22
C ARG A 242 14.74 9.49 -9.17
N GLN A 243 14.88 8.17 -9.21
CA GLN A 243 15.75 7.47 -10.14
C GLN A 243 15.30 7.64 -11.59
N LEU A 244 13.98 7.60 -11.87
CA LEU A 244 13.43 7.84 -13.21
C LEU A 244 13.66 9.28 -13.65
N ILE A 245 13.47 10.28 -12.76
CA ILE A 245 13.75 11.68 -13.07
C ILE A 245 15.23 11.89 -13.32
N GLN A 246 16.11 11.32 -12.50
CA GLN A 246 17.55 11.39 -12.74
C GLN A 246 17.93 10.69 -14.05
N MET A 247 17.39 9.51 -14.30
CA MET A 247 17.59 8.77 -15.54
C MET A 247 17.04 9.53 -16.73
N SER A 248 15.87 10.15 -16.63
CA SER A 248 15.29 10.99 -17.69
C SER A 248 16.19 12.20 -17.97
N LYS A 249 16.73 12.86 -16.96
CA LYS A 249 17.68 13.97 -17.15
C LYS A 249 18.93 13.53 -17.91
N VAL A 250 19.51 12.39 -17.51
CA VAL A 250 20.70 11.83 -18.17
C VAL A 250 20.38 11.40 -19.59
N LEU A 251 19.27 10.73 -19.82
CA LEU A 251 18.85 10.27 -21.15
C LEU A 251 18.47 11.44 -22.05
N ASN A 252 17.87 12.49 -21.51
CA ASN A 252 17.60 13.72 -22.23
C ASN A 252 18.88 14.44 -22.65
N LEU A 253 19.89 14.46 -21.77
CA LEU A 253 21.20 14.98 -22.11
C LEU A 253 21.88 14.14 -23.21
N ILE A 254 21.82 12.81 -23.09
CA ILE A 254 22.33 11.88 -24.12
C ILE A 254 21.60 12.10 -25.44
N SER A 255 20.26 12.24 -25.40
CA SER A 255 19.45 12.53 -26.57
C SER A 255 19.88 13.83 -27.26
N LEU A 256 20.13 14.90 -26.49
CA LEU A 256 20.63 16.18 -27.05
C LEU A 256 22.01 16.01 -27.70
N VAL A 257 22.90 15.25 -27.06
CA VAL A 257 24.24 14.93 -27.63
C VAL A 257 24.09 14.14 -28.92
N VAL A 258 23.17 13.15 -28.98
CA VAL A 258 22.87 12.37 -30.17
C VAL A 258 22.31 13.26 -31.29
N VAL A 259 21.38 14.16 -30.99
CA VAL A 259 20.86 15.17 -31.94
C VAL A 259 22.00 15.98 -32.54
N ALA A 260 22.84 16.56 -31.70
CA ALA A 260 23.97 17.38 -32.18
C ALA A 260 24.96 16.54 -32.99
N PHE A 261 25.27 15.31 -32.52
CA PHE A 261 26.19 14.42 -33.21
C PHE A 261 25.69 13.99 -34.59
N VAL A 262 24.41 13.57 -34.67
CA VAL A 262 23.79 13.18 -35.98
C VAL A 262 23.72 14.37 -36.92
N PHE A 263 23.37 15.57 -36.43
CA PHE A 263 23.34 16.78 -37.26
C PHE A 263 24.72 17.12 -37.82
N ILE A 264 25.74 17.19 -36.96
CA ILE A 264 27.13 17.49 -37.33
C ILE A 264 27.66 16.45 -38.36
N LEU A 265 27.44 15.15 -38.08
CA LEU A 265 27.79 14.10 -39.05
C LEU A 265 27.11 14.28 -40.39
N GLY A 266 25.81 14.58 -40.42
CA GLY A 266 25.07 14.83 -41.66
C GLY A 266 25.66 15.97 -42.46
N VAL A 267 26.03 17.04 -41.79
CA VAL A 267 26.68 18.23 -42.46
C VAL A 267 28.07 17.85 -42.99
N ILE A 268 28.91 17.15 -42.20
CA ILE A 268 30.26 16.69 -42.62
C ILE A 268 30.18 15.79 -43.87
N PHE A 269 29.20 14.90 -43.93
CA PHE A 269 29.01 13.97 -45.05
C PHE A 269 28.19 14.57 -46.20
N GLY A 270 27.96 15.90 -46.24
CA GLY A 270 27.37 16.64 -47.34
C GLY A 270 25.88 16.37 -47.58
N LYS A 271 25.16 15.88 -46.55
CA LYS A 271 23.69 15.70 -46.63
C LYS A 271 22.96 17.05 -46.59
N ASN A 272 21.74 17.10 -47.12
CA ASN A 272 20.90 18.30 -47.06
C ASN A 272 20.72 18.76 -45.62
N LEU A 273 21.08 20.01 -45.34
CA LEU A 273 21.09 20.63 -44.03
C LEU A 273 19.70 20.60 -43.36
N MET A 274 18.63 20.84 -44.11
CA MET A 274 17.26 20.91 -43.63
C MET A 274 16.72 19.50 -43.28
N ASP A 275 17.00 18.52 -44.13
CA ASP A 275 16.59 17.14 -43.86
C ASP A 275 17.33 16.59 -42.66
N MET A 276 18.61 16.93 -42.46
CA MET A 276 19.38 16.55 -41.28
C MET A 276 18.90 17.25 -40.04
N LEU A 277 18.48 18.52 -40.11
CA LEU A 277 17.87 19.20 -38.96
C LEU A 277 16.60 18.53 -38.52
N LEU A 278 15.68 18.24 -39.45
CA LEU A 278 14.42 17.60 -39.13
C LEU A 278 14.65 16.18 -38.61
N THR A 279 15.49 15.39 -39.25
CA THR A 279 15.82 14.04 -38.86
C THR A 279 16.45 13.95 -37.46
N SER A 280 17.47 14.77 -37.20
CA SER A 280 18.17 14.76 -35.91
C SER A 280 17.25 15.15 -34.78
N VAL A 281 16.38 16.14 -34.96
CA VAL A 281 15.43 16.60 -33.97
C VAL A 281 14.31 15.57 -33.75
N CYS A 282 13.76 14.97 -34.81
CA CYS A 282 12.78 13.89 -34.66
C CYS A 282 13.37 12.66 -33.97
N LEU A 283 14.62 12.32 -34.27
CA LEU A 283 15.36 11.29 -33.55
C LEU A 283 15.52 11.66 -32.08
N GLY A 284 15.80 12.93 -31.75
CA GLY A 284 15.90 13.42 -30.37
C GLY A 284 14.60 13.26 -29.62
N VAL A 285 13.46 13.56 -30.24
CA VAL A 285 12.14 13.35 -29.62
C VAL A 285 11.83 11.87 -29.46
N ALA A 286 12.16 11.04 -30.46
CA ALA A 286 11.98 9.60 -30.42
C ALA A 286 12.88 8.96 -29.33
N ALA A 287 14.13 9.38 -29.23
CA ALA A 287 15.09 8.91 -28.24
C ALA A 287 14.83 9.46 -26.82
N ALA A 288 14.10 10.58 -26.70
CA ALA A 288 13.78 11.15 -25.39
C ALA A 288 12.86 10.21 -24.61
N PRO A 289 13.21 9.87 -23.36
CA PRO A 289 12.45 8.90 -22.55
C PRO A 289 11.16 9.48 -21.94
N ILE A 290 10.53 10.44 -22.62
CA ILE A 290 9.32 11.13 -22.16
C ILE A 290 8.23 10.11 -21.82
N CYS A 291 8.06 9.10 -22.68
CA CYS A 291 7.07 8.05 -22.48
C CYS A 291 7.41 7.09 -21.33
N VAL A 292 8.68 6.90 -20.97
CA VAL A 292 9.09 5.90 -19.96
C VAL A 292 8.54 6.24 -18.58
N SER A 293 8.65 7.50 -18.13
CA SER A 293 8.13 7.94 -16.84
C SER A 293 6.63 7.75 -16.76
N SER A 294 5.89 8.26 -17.75
CA SER A 294 4.43 8.17 -17.79
C SER A 294 3.94 6.73 -17.92
N VAL A 295 4.61 5.88 -18.70
CA VAL A 295 4.30 4.45 -18.78
C VAL A 295 4.53 3.76 -17.43
N CYS A 296 5.63 4.05 -16.73
CA CYS A 296 5.89 3.49 -15.40
C CYS A 296 4.82 3.89 -14.39
N THR A 297 4.39 5.15 -14.38
CA THR A 297 3.33 5.63 -13.48
C THR A 297 1.98 5.01 -13.84
N ALA A 298 1.67 4.87 -15.12
CA ALA A 298 0.47 4.16 -15.57
C ALA A 298 0.46 2.68 -15.12
N ILE A 299 1.61 2.01 -15.14
CA ILE A 299 1.77 0.65 -14.64
C ILE A 299 1.51 0.58 -13.13
N LEU A 300 2.08 1.52 -12.35
CA LEU A 300 1.85 1.60 -10.90
C LEU A 300 0.38 1.83 -10.60
N SER A 301 -0.28 2.77 -11.28
CA SER A 301 -1.71 3.07 -11.13
C SER A 301 -2.61 1.87 -11.46
N ALA A 302 -2.29 1.13 -12.53
CA ALA A 302 -3.01 -0.09 -12.89
C ALA A 302 -2.90 -1.17 -11.80
N ASN A 303 -1.75 -1.26 -11.13
CA ASN A 303 -1.54 -2.18 -10.03
C ASN A 303 -2.28 -1.76 -8.76
N VAL A 304 -2.29 -0.47 -8.40
CA VAL A 304 -3.13 0.04 -7.29
C VAL A 304 -4.58 -0.35 -7.50
N LYS A 305 -5.13 -0.11 -8.71
CA LYS A 305 -6.52 -0.50 -9.03
C LYS A 305 -6.76 -2.00 -8.89
N LYS A 306 -5.76 -2.84 -9.19
CA LYS A 306 -5.86 -4.29 -9.03
C LYS A 306 -5.81 -4.71 -7.55
N LEU A 307 -5.03 -4.02 -6.72
CA LEU A 307 -4.96 -4.24 -5.27
C LEU A 307 -6.25 -3.78 -4.58
N SER A 308 -6.79 -2.63 -4.95
CA SER A 308 -8.06 -2.11 -4.42
C SER A 308 -9.22 -3.10 -4.61
N LYS A 309 -9.29 -3.79 -5.76
CA LYS A 309 -10.27 -4.87 -5.99
C LYS A 309 -10.12 -6.07 -5.05
N LYS A 310 -9.00 -6.19 -4.35
CA LYS A 310 -8.72 -7.25 -3.37
C LYS A 310 -8.89 -6.77 -1.91
N GLY A 311 -9.46 -5.59 -1.69
CA GLY A 311 -9.62 -5.00 -0.37
C GLY A 311 -8.32 -4.41 0.21
N VAL A 312 -7.35 -4.07 -0.66
CA VAL A 312 -6.12 -3.39 -0.26
C VAL A 312 -6.12 -1.98 -0.81
N THR A 313 -6.27 -1.00 0.05
CA THR A 313 -6.22 0.42 -0.31
C THR A 313 -4.79 0.94 -0.14
N VAL A 314 -4.25 1.54 -1.19
CA VAL A 314 -2.89 2.11 -1.24
C VAL A 314 -3.03 3.62 -1.30
N LYS A 315 -2.42 4.35 -0.37
CA LYS A 315 -2.49 5.81 -0.32
C LYS A 315 -1.59 6.47 -1.36
N ASN A 316 -0.37 5.96 -1.51
CA ASN A 316 0.65 6.50 -2.40
C ASN A 316 1.12 5.44 -3.40
N LEU A 317 1.40 5.84 -4.63
CA LEU A 317 1.92 4.92 -5.67
C LEU A 317 3.29 4.33 -5.29
N ASP A 318 4.07 5.08 -4.52
CA ASP A 318 5.39 4.76 -4.00
C ASP A 318 5.40 3.50 -3.15
N THR A 319 4.33 3.33 -2.38
CA THR A 319 4.17 2.21 -1.46
C THR A 319 4.28 0.87 -2.19
N ILE A 320 3.77 0.78 -3.44
CA ILE A 320 3.87 -0.44 -4.26
C ILE A 320 5.32 -0.76 -4.59
N GLU A 321 6.10 0.27 -4.88
CA GLU A 321 7.51 0.08 -5.18
C GLU A 321 8.29 -0.40 -3.97
N THR A 322 8.12 0.31 -2.85
CA THR A 322 8.78 0.04 -1.57
C THR A 322 8.46 -1.37 -1.10
N LEU A 323 7.19 -1.79 -1.18
CA LEU A 323 6.75 -3.16 -0.91
C LEU A 323 7.47 -4.23 -1.75
N GLY A 324 7.80 -3.92 -3.00
CA GLY A 324 8.57 -4.82 -3.85
C GLY A 324 9.98 -5.13 -3.34
N GLY A 325 10.53 -4.25 -2.49
CA GLY A 325 11.83 -4.38 -1.84
C GLY A 325 11.81 -4.98 -0.45
N THR A 326 10.63 -5.35 0.09
CA THR A 326 10.47 -5.81 1.48
C THR A 326 11.49 -6.88 1.88
N GLY A 327 12.26 -6.57 2.94
CA GLY A 327 13.24 -7.45 3.56
C GLY A 327 12.78 -8.05 4.87
N VAL A 328 11.92 -7.33 5.61
CA VAL A 328 11.35 -7.77 6.88
C VAL A 328 9.90 -7.34 7.02
N ILE A 329 9.08 -8.19 7.62
CA ILE A 329 7.68 -7.94 7.96
C ILE A 329 7.53 -8.06 9.47
N PHE A 330 7.16 -6.98 10.13
CA PHE A 330 6.70 -6.98 11.51
C PHE A 330 5.20 -7.24 11.54
N THR A 331 4.78 -8.21 12.34
CA THR A 331 3.38 -8.61 12.40
C THR A 331 2.93 -8.89 13.83
N GLY A 332 1.73 -8.46 14.17
CA GLY A 332 1.04 -8.88 15.37
C GLY A 332 0.72 -10.37 15.31
N LYS A 333 0.59 -11.02 16.47
CA LYS A 333 0.12 -12.41 16.58
C LYS A 333 -1.38 -12.47 16.32
N THR A 334 -2.15 -11.82 17.21
CA THR A 334 -3.62 -11.91 17.25
C THR A 334 -4.23 -11.14 16.09
N GLY A 335 -5.17 -11.76 15.38
CA GLY A 335 -5.91 -11.14 14.29
C GLY A 335 -5.16 -10.99 12.97
N VAL A 336 -3.85 -11.24 12.91
CA VAL A 336 -3.05 -11.18 11.66
C VAL A 336 -2.47 -12.53 11.28
N LEU A 337 -1.71 -13.14 12.19
CA LEU A 337 -1.21 -14.51 12.04
C LEU A 337 -2.26 -15.54 12.43
N THR A 338 -3.16 -15.17 13.35
CA THR A 338 -4.26 -15.97 13.85
C THR A 338 -5.60 -15.38 13.41
N LYS A 339 -6.67 -16.17 13.55
CA LYS A 339 -8.03 -15.76 13.15
C LYS A 339 -8.74 -14.86 14.16
N ASN A 340 -8.12 -14.56 15.29
CA ASN A 340 -8.78 -13.98 16.48
C ASN A 340 -10.05 -14.76 16.86
N LYS A 341 -9.99 -16.08 16.72
CA LYS A 341 -11.04 -17.02 17.07
C LYS A 341 -10.46 -17.99 18.08
N MET A 342 -10.78 -17.74 19.35
CA MET A 342 -10.38 -18.61 20.43
C MET A 342 -11.17 -19.93 20.35
N LEU A 343 -10.49 -21.03 20.59
CA LEU A 343 -11.10 -22.35 20.76
C LEU A 343 -10.56 -23.01 21.99
N VAL A 344 -11.44 -23.70 22.75
CA VAL A 344 -11.01 -24.51 23.89
C VAL A 344 -10.16 -25.66 23.37
N SER A 345 -8.95 -25.79 23.92
CA SER A 345 -7.95 -26.81 23.54
C SER A 345 -7.76 -27.86 24.62
N ALA A 346 -7.78 -27.45 25.87
CA ALA A 346 -7.62 -28.32 27.02
C ALA A 346 -8.40 -27.78 28.23
N CYS A 347 -8.79 -28.67 29.11
CA CYS A 347 -9.39 -28.32 30.42
C CYS A 347 -8.66 -29.06 31.52
N TYR A 348 -8.50 -28.41 32.67
CA TYR A 348 -8.05 -29.05 33.89
C TYR A 348 -9.25 -29.23 34.82
N VAL A 349 -9.58 -30.47 35.15
CA VAL A 349 -10.73 -30.82 35.99
C VAL A 349 -10.37 -32.03 36.86
N LYS A 350 -10.72 -32.00 38.15
CA LYS A 350 -10.51 -33.13 39.12
C LYS A 350 -9.06 -33.64 39.07
N ASN A 351 -8.10 -32.72 39.17
CA ASN A 351 -6.66 -32.97 39.17
C ASN A 351 -6.12 -33.66 37.90
N LYS A 352 -6.83 -33.51 36.76
CA LYS A 352 -6.39 -34.03 35.47
C LYS A 352 -6.42 -32.97 34.37
N LEU A 353 -5.35 -32.88 33.59
CA LEU A 353 -5.30 -32.08 32.39
C LEU A 353 -5.79 -32.92 31.20
N LEU A 354 -6.94 -32.58 30.67
CA LEU A 354 -7.63 -33.30 29.58
C LEU A 354 -7.66 -32.47 28.32
N PRO A 355 -7.38 -33.07 27.13
CA PRO A 355 -7.61 -32.39 25.87
C PRO A 355 -9.11 -32.23 25.63
N PHE A 356 -9.54 -31.13 25.04
CA PHE A 356 -10.93 -30.93 24.64
C PHE A 356 -11.26 -31.75 23.40
N SER A 357 -11.80 -32.95 23.62
CA SER A 357 -12.19 -33.90 22.58
C SER A 357 -13.48 -34.59 22.93
N SER A 358 -14.16 -35.20 21.94
CA SER A 358 -15.42 -35.90 22.14
C SER A 358 -15.34 -37.01 23.19
N GLU A 359 -14.18 -37.61 23.40
CA GLU A 359 -13.93 -38.65 24.40
C GLU A 359 -14.07 -38.14 25.82
N HIS A 360 -13.72 -36.88 26.04
CA HIS A 360 -13.68 -36.27 27.38
C HIS A 360 -14.82 -35.24 27.63
N TYR A 361 -15.80 -35.12 26.75
CA TYR A 361 -16.89 -34.14 26.90
C TYR A 361 -17.67 -34.30 28.20
N ARG A 362 -17.85 -35.54 28.71
CA ARG A 362 -18.56 -35.75 29.96
C ARG A 362 -17.77 -35.20 31.17
N GLU A 363 -16.44 -35.35 31.17
CA GLU A 363 -15.57 -34.95 32.25
C GLU A 363 -15.42 -33.43 32.34
N VAL A 364 -15.35 -32.75 31.17
CA VAL A 364 -15.16 -31.28 31.08
C VAL A 364 -16.49 -30.51 30.99
N ALA A 365 -17.64 -31.22 30.94
CA ALA A 365 -18.96 -30.61 30.76
C ALA A 365 -19.26 -29.52 31.82
N GLU A 366 -18.94 -29.78 33.07
CA GLU A 366 -19.25 -28.92 34.19
C GLU A 366 -18.50 -27.57 34.06
N VAL A 367 -17.20 -27.60 33.86
CA VAL A 367 -16.39 -26.38 33.73
C VAL A 367 -16.79 -25.57 32.51
N ILE A 368 -17.14 -26.21 31.37
CA ILE A 368 -17.59 -25.50 30.15
C ILE A 368 -18.98 -24.90 30.36
N CYS A 369 -19.94 -25.63 31.03
CA CYS A 369 -21.26 -25.11 31.30
C CYS A 369 -21.21 -23.89 32.23
N TYR A 370 -20.49 -23.95 33.34
CA TYR A 370 -20.34 -22.80 34.25
C TYR A 370 -19.61 -21.63 33.57
N GLY A 371 -18.54 -21.90 32.82
CA GLY A 371 -17.87 -20.87 31.99
C GLY A 371 -18.77 -20.23 30.94
N SER A 372 -19.77 -20.97 30.43
CA SER A 372 -20.75 -20.46 29.47
C SER A 372 -21.88 -19.69 30.12
N MET A 373 -22.26 -20.00 31.34
CA MET A 373 -23.24 -19.25 32.13
C MET A 373 -22.66 -17.87 32.53
N CYS A 374 -21.44 -17.85 33.04
CA CYS A 374 -20.71 -16.62 33.38
C CYS A 374 -20.11 -16.02 32.11
N ASN A 375 -20.98 -15.55 31.21
CA ASN A 375 -20.58 -15.13 29.84
C ASN A 375 -21.57 -14.09 29.26
N ASN A 376 -21.05 -13.03 28.64
CA ASN A 376 -21.85 -11.95 28.06
C ASN A 376 -21.83 -11.95 26.53
N SER A 377 -21.11 -12.87 25.92
CA SER A 377 -21.05 -13.02 24.46
C SER A 377 -22.14 -13.91 23.92
N ASN A 378 -22.47 -13.76 22.63
CA ASN A 378 -23.47 -14.58 21.92
C ASN A 378 -22.90 -15.08 20.58
N LEU A 379 -23.36 -16.25 20.14
CA LEU A 379 -23.04 -16.76 18.80
C LEU A 379 -24.21 -16.50 17.84
N LYS A 380 -23.98 -15.71 16.78
CA LYS A 380 -24.96 -15.43 15.71
C LYS A 380 -24.54 -16.06 14.40
N THR A 381 -25.49 -16.49 13.60
CA THR A 381 -25.22 -16.96 12.25
C THR A 381 -25.31 -15.80 11.27
N VAL A 382 -24.20 -15.48 10.61
CA VAL A 382 -24.10 -14.45 9.58
C VAL A 382 -23.55 -15.12 8.32
N ASP A 383 -24.27 -15.03 7.22
CA ASP A 383 -23.92 -15.66 5.93
C ASP A 383 -23.56 -17.17 6.02
N GLY A 384 -24.27 -17.89 6.89
CA GLY A 384 -24.04 -19.33 7.11
C GLY A 384 -22.84 -19.67 8.01
N ASN A 385 -22.11 -18.69 8.54
CA ASN A 385 -21.00 -18.86 9.47
C ASN A 385 -21.41 -18.44 10.87
N ARG A 386 -21.01 -19.22 11.89
CA ARG A 386 -21.15 -18.83 13.29
C ARG A 386 -20.11 -17.76 13.66
N VAL A 387 -20.59 -16.59 14.06
CA VAL A 387 -19.77 -15.44 14.45
C VAL A 387 -20.08 -15.08 15.89
N CYS A 388 -19.02 -14.92 16.71
CA CYS A 388 -19.15 -14.41 18.06
C CYS A 388 -19.44 -12.91 18.05
N VAL A 389 -20.47 -12.50 18.79
CA VAL A 389 -20.78 -11.10 19.09
C VAL A 389 -20.48 -10.89 20.56
N GLY A 390 -19.34 -10.24 20.85
CA GLY A 390 -18.78 -10.06 22.18
C GLY A 390 -17.28 -10.36 22.22
N ASP A 391 -16.77 -10.74 23.39
CA ASP A 391 -15.37 -11.10 23.59
C ASP A 391 -15.02 -12.44 22.92
N ALA A 392 -13.86 -12.49 22.24
CA ALA A 392 -13.44 -13.69 21.50
C ALA A 392 -13.14 -14.90 22.42
N THR A 393 -12.66 -14.66 23.63
CA THR A 393 -12.35 -15.68 24.63
C THR A 393 -13.65 -16.33 25.12
N GLU A 394 -14.64 -15.50 25.40
CA GLU A 394 -15.99 -15.96 25.79
C GLU A 394 -16.66 -16.72 24.65
N GLY A 395 -16.55 -16.24 23.40
CA GLY A 395 -17.04 -16.94 22.21
C GLY A 395 -16.40 -18.32 22.01
N GLY A 396 -15.13 -18.48 22.45
CA GLY A 396 -14.45 -19.78 22.42
C GLY A 396 -15.11 -20.83 23.35
N ILE A 397 -15.50 -20.39 24.53
CA ILE A 397 -16.21 -21.25 25.51
C ILE A 397 -17.60 -21.64 24.96
N LEU A 398 -18.33 -20.67 24.35
CA LEU A 398 -19.62 -20.93 23.72
C LEU A 398 -19.51 -21.89 22.54
N SER A 399 -18.44 -21.77 21.74
CA SER A 399 -18.18 -22.71 20.64
C SER A 399 -17.92 -24.14 21.15
N ALA A 400 -17.26 -24.27 22.32
CA ALA A 400 -17.07 -25.57 22.99
C ALA A 400 -18.39 -26.12 23.51
N LEU A 401 -19.27 -25.29 24.07
CA LEU A 401 -20.60 -25.67 24.52
C LEU A 401 -21.44 -26.24 23.34
N GLU A 402 -21.47 -25.54 22.19
CA GLU A 402 -22.13 -26.02 20.98
C GLU A 402 -21.55 -27.33 20.47
N ALA A 403 -20.22 -27.49 20.49
CA ALA A 403 -19.56 -28.74 20.09
C ALA A 403 -19.99 -29.94 20.95
N MET A 404 -20.36 -29.68 22.23
CA MET A 404 -20.93 -30.67 23.14
C MET A 404 -22.43 -30.91 22.94
N GLY A 405 -23.04 -30.23 21.93
CA GLY A 405 -24.48 -30.38 21.63
C GLY A 405 -25.40 -29.63 22.59
N LYS A 406 -24.88 -28.64 23.34
CA LYS A 406 -25.67 -27.83 24.27
C LYS A 406 -25.82 -26.41 23.66
N ASP A 407 -26.96 -25.79 23.93
CA ASP A 407 -27.27 -24.44 23.49
C ASP A 407 -27.30 -23.44 24.64
N LYS A 408 -26.66 -22.27 24.47
CA LYS A 408 -26.61 -21.22 25.48
C LYS A 408 -27.99 -20.66 25.80
N GLU A 409 -28.82 -20.41 24.77
CA GLU A 409 -30.16 -19.83 24.96
C GLU A 409 -31.04 -20.78 25.80
N ALA A 410 -30.95 -22.07 25.54
CA ALA A 410 -31.65 -23.08 26.32
C ALA A 410 -31.16 -23.12 27.79
N MET A 411 -29.84 -22.95 27.99
CA MET A 411 -29.27 -22.90 29.35
C MET A 411 -29.65 -21.62 30.10
N ASP A 412 -29.68 -20.48 29.44
CA ASP A 412 -30.08 -19.21 30.08
C ASP A 412 -31.56 -19.20 30.47
N ILE A 413 -32.42 -19.94 29.77
CA ILE A 413 -33.81 -20.14 30.11
C ILE A 413 -33.92 -21.10 31.33
N GLN A 414 -33.13 -22.17 31.34
CA GLN A 414 -33.16 -23.18 32.37
C GLN A 414 -32.52 -22.67 33.67
N TYR A 415 -31.47 -21.87 33.58
CA TYR A 415 -30.68 -21.34 34.69
C TYR A 415 -30.53 -19.82 34.59
N PRO A 416 -31.60 -19.08 34.90
CA PRO A 416 -31.62 -17.63 34.66
C PRO A 416 -30.56 -16.89 35.49
N LYS A 417 -29.92 -15.94 34.87
CA LYS A 417 -28.98 -15.03 35.52
C LYS A 417 -29.72 -14.01 36.35
N MET A 418 -29.48 -14.00 37.65
CA MET A 418 -30.13 -13.14 38.65
C MET A 418 -29.34 -11.86 38.92
N GLY A 419 -28.04 -11.90 38.73
CA GLY A 419 -27.16 -10.76 38.94
C GLY A 419 -25.80 -10.96 38.31
N GLU A 420 -25.05 -9.86 38.20
CA GLU A 420 -23.71 -9.89 37.58
C GLU A 420 -22.82 -8.81 38.20
N ILE A 421 -21.56 -9.14 38.38
CA ILE A 421 -20.47 -8.19 38.57
C ILE A 421 -19.60 -8.26 37.32
N PRO A 422 -19.60 -7.19 36.49
CA PRO A 422 -18.91 -7.19 35.19
C PRO A 422 -17.39 -7.42 35.36
N PHE A 423 -16.74 -7.82 34.26
CA PHE A 423 -15.29 -7.94 34.23
C PHE A 423 -14.62 -6.60 34.52
N ASP A 424 -13.66 -6.64 35.41
CA ASP A 424 -12.81 -5.49 35.71
C ASP A 424 -11.33 -5.83 35.48
N VAL A 425 -10.60 -4.86 34.92
CA VAL A 425 -9.21 -5.07 34.49
C VAL A 425 -8.25 -5.20 35.68
N GLU A 426 -8.53 -4.53 36.78
CA GLU A 426 -7.71 -4.61 38.02
C GLU A 426 -7.95 -5.93 38.74
N ARG A 427 -9.24 -6.33 38.89
CA ARG A 427 -9.63 -7.59 39.50
C ARG A 427 -9.36 -8.82 38.63
N ARG A 428 -9.29 -8.66 37.29
CA ARG A 428 -9.12 -9.68 36.24
C ARG A 428 -10.11 -10.85 36.35
N ARG A 429 -11.34 -10.60 36.85
CA ARG A 429 -12.42 -11.59 36.96
C ARG A 429 -13.77 -10.95 36.84
N MET A 430 -14.77 -11.76 36.58
CA MET A 430 -16.19 -11.43 36.56
C MET A 430 -16.97 -12.49 37.32
N SER A 431 -18.16 -12.12 37.78
CA SER A 431 -18.99 -13.02 38.55
C SER A 431 -20.45 -12.92 38.13
N SER A 432 -21.19 -14.03 38.14
CA SER A 432 -22.59 -14.05 37.83
C SER A 432 -23.32 -14.97 38.81
N VAL A 433 -24.53 -14.61 39.17
CA VAL A 433 -25.39 -15.38 40.09
C VAL A 433 -26.50 -16.03 39.29
N HIS A 434 -26.67 -17.34 39.46
CA HIS A 434 -27.65 -18.17 38.81
C HIS A 434 -28.46 -19.03 39.78
N VAL A 435 -29.70 -19.35 39.42
CA VAL A 435 -30.52 -20.31 40.17
C VAL A 435 -30.38 -21.68 39.49
N ILE A 436 -29.73 -22.61 40.18
CA ILE A 436 -29.48 -23.97 39.67
C ILE A 436 -30.09 -24.94 40.63
N GLU A 437 -31.06 -25.75 40.20
CA GLU A 437 -31.76 -26.74 41.00
C GLU A 437 -32.33 -26.18 42.35
N GLY A 438 -32.77 -24.91 42.28
CA GLY A 438 -33.34 -24.23 43.46
C GLY A 438 -32.31 -23.65 44.44
N ARG A 439 -31.01 -23.67 44.11
CA ARG A 439 -29.93 -23.08 44.88
C ARG A 439 -29.38 -21.84 44.16
N ASN A 440 -28.99 -20.84 44.93
CA ASN A 440 -28.33 -19.68 44.36
C ASN A 440 -26.84 -19.96 44.25
N LEU A 441 -26.32 -20.05 43.05
CA LEU A 441 -24.92 -20.32 42.76
C LEU A 441 -24.23 -19.11 42.16
N VAL A 442 -23.18 -18.65 42.80
CA VAL A 442 -22.25 -17.64 42.25
C VAL A 442 -21.24 -18.38 41.39
N ILE A 443 -21.05 -17.93 40.17
CA ILE A 443 -20.03 -18.44 39.23
C ILE A 443 -19.02 -17.33 39.02
N VAL A 444 -17.75 -17.60 39.31
CA VAL A 444 -16.64 -16.64 39.09
C VAL A 444 -15.74 -17.17 38.00
N LYS A 445 -15.46 -16.29 37.03
CA LYS A 445 -14.57 -16.56 35.89
C LYS A 445 -13.48 -15.51 35.79
N GLY A 446 -12.23 -15.92 35.73
CA GLY A 446 -11.12 -14.97 35.67
C GLY A 446 -9.76 -15.59 35.44
N SER A 447 -8.74 -14.76 35.62
CA SER A 447 -7.34 -15.19 35.58
C SER A 447 -7.05 -16.21 36.71
N PRO A 448 -6.33 -17.32 36.45
CA PRO A 448 -6.09 -18.36 37.44
C PRO A 448 -5.46 -17.82 38.72
N ASP A 449 -4.48 -16.93 38.62
CA ASP A 449 -3.81 -16.29 39.75
C ASP A 449 -4.81 -15.58 40.70
N THR A 450 -5.73 -14.80 40.15
CA THR A 450 -6.68 -14.00 40.92
C THR A 450 -7.90 -14.79 41.43
N VAL A 451 -8.31 -15.86 40.74
CA VAL A 451 -9.44 -16.70 41.14
C VAL A 451 -8.98 -17.72 42.19
N LEU A 452 -7.83 -18.40 41.99
CA LEU A 452 -7.30 -19.40 42.92
C LEU A 452 -6.96 -18.79 44.28
N GLU A 453 -6.53 -17.54 44.33
CA GLU A 453 -6.31 -16.79 45.57
C GLU A 453 -7.58 -16.69 46.45
N LYS A 454 -8.75 -16.72 45.85
CA LYS A 454 -10.06 -16.59 46.48
C LYS A 454 -10.74 -17.94 46.76
N CYS A 455 -10.09 -19.03 46.36
CA CYS A 455 -10.61 -20.39 46.64
C CYS A 455 -10.25 -20.88 48.03
N SER A 456 -11.18 -21.61 48.63
CA SER A 456 -11.02 -22.24 49.96
C SER A 456 -10.64 -23.73 49.87
N ASP A 457 -10.28 -24.20 48.68
CA ASP A 457 -9.81 -25.58 48.44
C ASP A 457 -8.48 -25.82 49.20
N ASP A 458 -8.12 -27.09 49.38
CA ASP A 458 -6.87 -27.48 50.03
C ASP A 458 -5.63 -27.00 49.23
N ALA A 459 -4.55 -26.72 49.92
CA ALA A 459 -3.34 -26.16 49.34
C ALA A 459 -2.75 -27.05 48.21
N GLU A 460 -2.93 -28.36 48.30
CA GLU A 460 -2.46 -29.32 47.31
C GLU A 460 -3.24 -29.19 45.99
N THR A 461 -4.57 -29.06 46.02
CA THR A 461 -5.43 -28.82 44.88
C THR A 461 -5.11 -27.49 44.19
N ILE A 462 -4.88 -26.43 44.96
CA ILE A 462 -4.49 -25.11 44.42
C ILE A 462 -3.12 -25.18 43.76
N GLU A 463 -2.14 -25.84 44.36
CA GLU A 463 -0.80 -26.00 43.80
C GLU A 463 -0.81 -26.83 42.52
N GLU A 464 -1.59 -27.92 42.43
CA GLU A 464 -1.75 -28.71 41.22
C GLU A 464 -2.45 -27.94 40.10
N ALA A 465 -3.46 -27.13 40.43
CA ALA A 465 -4.11 -26.25 39.47
C ALA A 465 -3.15 -25.17 38.90
N MET A 466 -2.28 -24.59 39.74
CA MET A 466 -1.24 -23.67 39.29
C MET A 466 -0.23 -24.35 38.39
N LYS A 467 0.23 -25.55 38.70
CA LYS A 467 1.10 -26.35 37.83
C LYS A 467 0.43 -26.64 36.48
N ALA A 468 -0.86 -26.97 36.48
CA ALA A 468 -1.63 -27.16 35.26
C ALA A 468 -1.75 -25.85 34.44
N ASN A 469 -1.96 -24.71 35.10
CA ASN A 469 -1.93 -23.40 34.49
C ASN A 469 -0.58 -23.13 33.77
N ASP A 470 0.54 -23.42 34.44
CA ASP A 470 1.88 -23.21 33.86
C ASP A 470 2.11 -24.12 32.64
N ILE A 471 1.67 -25.38 32.68
CA ILE A 471 1.74 -26.31 31.57
C ILE A 471 0.89 -25.81 30.39
N MET A 472 -0.32 -25.32 30.62
CA MET A 472 -1.19 -24.79 29.58
C MET A 472 -0.63 -23.46 29.00
N SER A 473 -0.16 -22.58 29.87
CA SER A 473 0.45 -21.29 29.48
C SER A 473 1.73 -21.50 28.68
N SER A 474 2.56 -22.49 29.02
CA SER A 474 3.76 -22.86 28.23
C SER A 474 3.41 -23.35 26.82
N LYS A 475 2.20 -23.88 26.61
CA LYS A 475 1.66 -24.26 25.30
C LYS A 475 0.94 -23.10 24.57
N SER A 476 1.12 -21.86 25.02
CA SER A 476 0.48 -20.66 24.47
C SER A 476 -1.04 -20.64 24.59
N LEU A 477 -1.62 -21.36 25.54
CA LEU A 477 -3.04 -21.31 25.83
C LEU A 477 -3.33 -20.13 26.76
N ARG A 478 -4.42 -19.41 26.49
CA ARG A 478 -5.01 -18.46 27.43
C ARG A 478 -5.85 -19.24 28.42
N VAL A 479 -5.46 -19.19 29.68
CA VAL A 479 -6.12 -19.97 30.72
C VAL A 479 -7.11 -19.11 31.50
N LEU A 480 -8.31 -19.66 31.74
CA LEU A 480 -9.33 -19.08 32.60
C LEU A 480 -9.67 -20.09 33.70
N ALA A 481 -9.75 -19.64 34.95
CA ALA A 481 -10.26 -20.41 36.05
C ALA A 481 -11.76 -20.19 36.24
N ILE A 482 -12.46 -21.24 36.55
CA ILE A 482 -13.87 -21.25 36.91
C ILE A 482 -14.03 -21.78 38.30
N ALA A 483 -14.63 -20.95 39.16
CA ALA A 483 -14.94 -21.32 40.56
C ALA A 483 -16.38 -20.98 40.90
N VAL A 484 -16.93 -21.62 41.89
CA VAL A 484 -18.31 -21.43 42.33
C VAL A 484 -18.43 -21.25 43.83
N LYS A 485 -19.55 -20.64 44.29
CA LYS A 485 -19.95 -20.54 45.69
C LYS A 485 -21.45 -20.64 45.78
N GLU A 486 -21.96 -21.42 46.72
CA GLU A 486 -23.37 -21.47 47.07
C GLU A 486 -23.72 -20.38 48.07
N ILE A 487 -24.81 -19.64 47.87
CA ILE A 487 -25.30 -18.61 48.78
C ILE A 487 -26.75 -18.88 49.17
N ASP A 488 -27.07 -18.74 50.45
CA ASP A 488 -28.39 -19.08 50.97
C ASP A 488 -29.52 -18.18 50.46
N ALA A 489 -29.24 -16.90 50.27
CA ALA A 489 -30.23 -15.92 49.76
C ALA A 489 -29.57 -14.95 48.80
N MET A 490 -30.35 -14.41 47.85
CA MET A 490 -29.90 -13.39 46.93
C MET A 490 -29.73 -12.06 47.71
N PRO A 491 -28.53 -11.47 47.77
CA PRO A 491 -28.34 -10.19 48.44
C PRO A 491 -29.00 -9.05 47.65
N SER A 492 -29.46 -8.02 48.36
CA SER A 492 -30.07 -6.83 47.69
C SER A 492 -29.09 -6.01 46.88
N GLU A 493 -27.81 -6.05 47.21
CA GLU A 493 -26.68 -5.49 46.47
C GLU A 493 -25.55 -6.52 46.42
N LEU A 494 -24.87 -6.61 45.23
CA LEU A 494 -23.77 -7.55 45.03
C LEU A 494 -22.44 -6.86 45.42
N PHE A 495 -21.98 -7.14 46.66
CA PHE A 495 -20.68 -6.68 47.13
C PHE A 495 -19.58 -7.66 46.70
N VAL A 496 -18.54 -7.14 46.05
CA VAL A 496 -17.44 -7.92 45.47
C VAL A 496 -16.79 -8.81 46.51
N ASP A 497 -16.46 -8.26 47.67
CA ASP A 497 -15.72 -8.98 48.75
C ASP A 497 -16.54 -10.14 49.39
N GLU A 498 -17.85 -10.08 49.38
CA GLU A 498 -18.72 -11.13 49.92
C GLU A 498 -18.94 -12.24 48.90
N ILE A 499 -19.12 -11.89 47.64
CA ILE A 499 -19.46 -12.79 46.56
C ILE A 499 -18.23 -13.53 46.02
N GLU A 500 -17.10 -12.86 45.93
CA GLU A 500 -15.86 -13.39 45.34
C GLU A 500 -14.88 -13.92 46.45
N SER A 501 -15.38 -14.42 47.57
CA SER A 501 -14.59 -15.06 48.63
C SER A 501 -15.08 -16.47 48.89
N ASP A 502 -14.25 -17.32 49.49
CA ASP A 502 -14.55 -18.71 49.84
C ASP A 502 -15.12 -19.52 48.64
N LEU A 503 -14.47 -19.42 47.49
CA LEU A 503 -14.85 -20.10 46.28
C LEU A 503 -14.37 -21.55 46.28
N THR A 504 -15.07 -22.42 45.54
CA THR A 504 -14.64 -23.79 45.24
C THR A 504 -14.23 -23.89 43.78
N LEU A 505 -13.03 -24.37 43.48
CA LEU A 505 -12.51 -24.53 42.15
C LEU A 505 -13.24 -25.64 41.37
N ILE A 506 -13.83 -25.34 40.23
CA ILE A 506 -14.39 -26.33 39.31
C ILE A 506 -13.32 -26.80 38.32
N GLY A 507 -12.47 -25.90 37.85
CA GLY A 507 -11.38 -26.23 36.94
C GLY A 507 -10.85 -25.04 36.12
N LEU A 508 -9.93 -25.36 35.20
CA LEU A 508 -9.33 -24.39 34.30
C LEU A 508 -9.71 -24.71 32.83
N ILE A 509 -9.93 -23.67 32.04
CA ILE A 509 -10.18 -23.74 30.60
C ILE A 509 -9.02 -23.11 29.86
N GLY A 510 -8.32 -23.87 29.04
CA GLY A 510 -7.24 -23.42 28.18
C GLY A 510 -7.71 -23.19 26.76
N LEU A 511 -7.65 -21.94 26.30
CA LEU A 511 -8.08 -21.53 24.96
C LEU A 511 -6.88 -21.23 24.08
N ALA A 512 -6.92 -21.73 22.84
CA ALA A 512 -5.93 -21.44 21.80
C ALA A 512 -6.49 -20.48 20.77
N ASP A 513 -5.69 -19.49 20.37
CA ASP A 513 -5.98 -18.68 19.19
C ASP A 513 -5.51 -19.44 17.93
N THR A 514 -6.43 -19.74 17.03
CA THR A 514 -6.14 -20.61 15.90
C THR A 514 -5.37 -19.87 14.80
N PRO A 515 -4.28 -20.46 14.28
CA PRO A 515 -3.58 -19.91 13.11
C PRO A 515 -4.51 -19.71 11.92
N GLY A 516 -4.28 -18.69 11.11
CA GLY A 516 -5.01 -18.48 9.87
C GLY A 516 -4.76 -19.63 8.88
N ASP A 517 -5.79 -20.07 8.13
CA ASP A 517 -5.69 -21.22 7.22
C ASP A 517 -4.55 -21.13 6.20
N LYS A 518 -4.20 -19.91 5.78
CA LYS A 518 -3.17 -19.67 4.77
C LYS A 518 -1.86 -19.14 5.37
N THR A 519 -1.81 -18.93 6.68
CA THR A 519 -0.66 -18.30 7.35
C THR A 519 0.60 -19.15 7.20
N ALA A 520 0.53 -20.45 7.42
CA ALA A 520 1.68 -21.35 7.28
C ALA A 520 2.25 -21.33 5.84
N ALA A 521 1.40 -21.38 4.83
CA ALA A 521 1.83 -21.29 3.43
C ALA A 521 2.45 -19.92 3.11
N ALA A 522 1.88 -18.84 3.65
CA ALA A 522 2.42 -17.48 3.46
C ALA A 522 3.78 -17.30 4.14
N LEU A 523 3.97 -17.82 5.35
CA LEU A 523 5.25 -17.84 6.05
C LEU A 523 6.31 -18.64 5.29
N ALA A 524 5.95 -19.83 4.76
CA ALA A 524 6.84 -20.61 3.92
C ALA A 524 7.25 -19.84 2.65
N PHE A 525 6.34 -19.07 2.04
CA PHE A 525 6.67 -18.18 0.92
C PHE A 525 7.62 -17.06 1.33
N CYS A 526 7.45 -16.43 2.51
CA CYS A 526 8.36 -15.41 3.02
C CYS A 526 9.77 -15.97 3.22
N ASN A 527 9.88 -17.11 3.90
CA ASN A 527 11.15 -17.79 4.12
C ASN A 527 11.87 -18.11 2.79
N LYS A 528 11.15 -18.65 1.80
CA LYS A 528 11.68 -18.94 0.46
C LYS A 528 12.09 -17.69 -0.30
N ALA A 529 11.42 -16.58 -0.04
CA ALA A 529 11.70 -15.28 -0.64
C ALA A 529 12.82 -14.51 0.07
N GLY A 530 13.41 -15.06 1.14
CA GLY A 530 14.39 -14.39 1.97
C GLY A 530 13.83 -13.18 2.73
N ILE A 531 12.50 -13.17 3.00
CA ILE A 531 11.83 -12.13 3.78
C ILE A 531 11.76 -12.61 5.22
N ASN A 532 12.35 -11.86 6.13
CA ASN A 532 12.29 -12.14 7.54
C ASN A 532 10.90 -11.78 8.09
N THR A 533 10.27 -12.69 8.80
CA THR A 533 9.04 -12.39 9.55
C THR A 533 9.40 -12.27 11.02
N VAL A 534 8.99 -11.17 11.64
CA VAL A 534 9.23 -10.86 13.05
C VAL A 534 7.87 -10.67 13.72
N MET A 535 7.63 -11.42 14.80
CA MET A 535 6.39 -11.35 15.54
C MET A 535 6.53 -10.37 16.72
N ILE A 536 5.57 -9.45 16.84
CA ILE A 536 5.42 -8.56 18.01
C ILE A 536 4.09 -8.91 18.69
N THR A 537 4.11 -9.13 19.98
CA THR A 537 2.92 -9.50 20.76
C THR A 537 2.96 -8.90 22.16
N GLY A 538 1.78 -8.71 22.78
CA GLY A 538 1.64 -8.39 24.21
C GLY A 538 1.74 -9.61 25.14
N ASP A 539 1.79 -10.83 24.57
CA ASP A 539 1.88 -12.06 25.37
C ASP A 539 3.22 -12.15 26.10
N HIS A 540 3.26 -12.93 27.16
CA HIS A 540 4.52 -13.26 27.85
C HIS A 540 5.53 -13.93 26.89
N ILE A 541 6.81 -13.67 27.07
CA ILE A 541 7.88 -14.07 26.16
C ILE A 541 7.92 -15.59 25.87
N LEU A 542 7.66 -16.43 26.86
CA LEU A 542 7.65 -17.90 26.70
C LEU A 542 6.48 -18.34 25.79
N ALA A 543 5.30 -17.77 25.99
CA ALA A 543 4.13 -18.05 25.17
C ALA A 543 4.32 -17.53 23.74
N ALA A 544 4.91 -16.34 23.59
CA ALA A 544 5.24 -15.76 22.29
C ALA A 544 6.24 -16.62 21.51
N LYS A 545 7.28 -17.10 22.18
CA LYS A 545 8.29 -18.00 21.59
C LYS A 545 7.66 -19.32 21.13
N SER A 546 6.86 -19.98 21.99
CA SER A 546 6.17 -21.24 21.66
C SER A 546 5.23 -21.07 20.46
N ALA A 547 4.47 -19.99 20.41
CA ALA A 547 3.59 -19.68 19.27
C ALA A 547 4.40 -19.46 17.97
N ALA A 548 5.51 -18.75 18.04
CA ALA A 548 6.36 -18.49 16.88
C ALA A 548 7.07 -19.76 16.37
N GLU A 549 7.45 -20.67 17.28
CA GLU A 549 7.98 -22.00 16.92
C GLU A 549 6.96 -22.84 16.16
N GLN A 550 5.73 -22.94 16.69
CA GLN A 550 4.63 -23.67 16.05
C GLN A 550 4.30 -23.13 14.65
N MET A 551 4.43 -21.82 14.44
CA MET A 551 4.19 -21.17 13.15
C MET A 551 5.41 -21.21 12.21
N GLY A 552 6.57 -21.66 12.67
CA GLY A 552 7.82 -21.70 11.89
C GLY A 552 8.49 -20.34 11.67
N ILE A 553 8.18 -19.35 12.51
CA ILE A 553 8.81 -18.01 12.54
C ILE A 553 10.13 -18.09 13.33
N TYR A 554 10.11 -18.72 14.49
CA TYR A 554 11.25 -18.90 15.38
C TYR A 554 11.92 -20.25 15.14
N LYS A 555 13.23 -20.29 15.09
CA LYS A 555 14.06 -21.49 14.92
C LYS A 555 15.15 -21.54 15.96
N GLU A 556 15.77 -22.69 16.12
CA GLU A 556 16.94 -22.85 16.98
C GLU A 556 18.08 -21.92 16.51
N GLY A 557 18.60 -21.11 17.45
CA GLY A 557 19.58 -20.06 17.16
C GLY A 557 18.99 -18.66 16.98
N ASP A 558 17.67 -18.52 16.83
CA ASP A 558 17.02 -17.20 16.81
C ASP A 558 16.88 -16.64 18.22
N MET A 559 16.70 -15.30 18.32
CA MET A 559 16.52 -14.59 19.59
C MET A 559 15.05 -14.15 19.77
N ALA A 560 14.60 -14.25 21.02
CA ALA A 560 13.35 -13.66 21.49
C ALA A 560 13.67 -12.66 22.62
N LEU A 561 13.12 -11.44 22.55
CA LEU A 561 13.41 -10.36 23.51
C LEU A 561 12.11 -9.78 24.06
N SER A 562 12.12 -9.51 25.37
CA SER A 562 11.05 -8.78 26.04
C SER A 562 11.33 -7.26 26.03
N GLY A 563 10.32 -6.43 26.34
CA GLY A 563 10.51 -4.99 26.53
C GLY A 563 11.50 -4.66 27.65
N GLU A 564 11.57 -5.49 28.69
CA GLU A 564 12.54 -5.34 29.78
C GLU A 564 13.97 -5.63 29.29
N ASP A 565 14.16 -6.68 28.48
CA ASP A 565 15.46 -7.01 27.89
C ASP A 565 15.97 -5.87 27.01
N LEU A 566 15.06 -5.28 26.20
CA LEU A 566 15.40 -4.13 25.37
C LEU A 566 15.78 -2.88 26.16
N THR A 567 15.16 -2.66 27.31
CA THR A 567 15.51 -1.53 28.19
C THR A 567 16.92 -1.67 28.77
N LYS A 568 17.36 -2.90 29.01
CA LYS A 568 18.70 -3.22 29.56
C LYS A 568 19.78 -3.33 28.48
N MET A 569 19.39 -3.46 27.21
CA MET A 569 20.29 -3.68 26.09
C MET A 569 20.80 -2.37 25.50
N GLU A 570 22.10 -2.24 25.27
CA GLU A 570 22.68 -1.11 24.55
C GLU A 570 22.21 -1.07 23.09
N PRO A 571 21.90 0.12 22.53
CA PRO A 571 21.43 0.28 21.15
C PRO A 571 22.37 -0.32 20.10
N GLU A 572 23.67 -0.30 20.34
CA GLU A 572 24.67 -0.89 19.43
C GLU A 572 24.60 -2.42 19.40
N LEU A 573 24.35 -3.05 20.55
CA LEU A 573 24.21 -4.50 20.67
C LEU A 573 22.92 -4.97 19.99
N LEU A 574 21.81 -4.22 20.18
CA LEU A 574 20.58 -4.46 19.45
C LEU A 574 20.82 -4.38 17.93
N GLN A 575 21.47 -3.32 17.45
CA GLN A 575 21.75 -3.16 16.03
C GLN A 575 22.63 -4.30 15.48
N LYS A 576 23.56 -4.84 16.25
CA LYS A 576 24.40 -5.96 15.85
C LYS A 576 23.60 -7.25 15.65
N ASN A 577 22.70 -7.56 16.58
CA ASN A 577 22.00 -8.84 16.67
C ASN A 577 20.58 -8.81 16.10
N ILE A 578 20.10 -7.67 15.63
CA ILE A 578 18.71 -7.48 15.21
C ILE A 578 18.23 -8.49 14.16
N GLU A 579 19.13 -8.94 13.27
CA GLU A 579 18.78 -9.91 12.23
C GLU A 579 18.52 -11.33 12.77
N GLN A 580 18.92 -11.62 14.01
CA GLN A 580 18.63 -12.88 14.69
C GLN A 580 17.34 -12.81 15.51
N CYS A 581 16.84 -11.59 15.81
CA CYS A 581 15.63 -11.40 16.61
C CYS A 581 14.39 -11.69 15.75
N ARG A 582 13.57 -12.65 16.20
CA ARG A 582 12.34 -13.08 15.51
C ARG A 582 11.08 -12.81 16.31
N VAL A 583 11.19 -12.66 17.62
CA VAL A 583 10.05 -12.49 18.53
C VAL A 583 10.33 -11.34 19.49
N PHE A 584 9.38 -10.44 19.61
CA PHE A 584 9.38 -9.38 20.60
C PHE A 584 8.08 -9.42 21.41
N SER A 585 8.22 -9.31 22.74
CA SER A 585 7.13 -9.43 23.69
C SER A 585 7.02 -8.17 24.55
N GLY A 586 5.81 -7.66 24.77
CA GLY A 586 5.53 -6.57 25.70
C GLY A 586 6.26 -5.25 25.40
N LEU A 587 6.40 -4.89 24.11
CA LEU A 587 7.07 -3.67 23.69
C LEU A 587 6.21 -2.42 23.91
N SER A 588 6.81 -1.37 24.48
CA SER A 588 6.23 -0.03 24.46
C SER A 588 6.22 0.56 23.04
N PRO A 589 5.40 1.59 22.74
CA PRO A 589 5.37 2.24 21.44
C PRO A 589 6.76 2.76 20.99
N SER A 590 7.54 3.33 21.90
CA SER A 590 8.90 3.81 21.62
C SER A 590 9.88 2.69 21.31
N GLN A 591 9.77 1.54 21.98
CA GLN A 591 10.59 0.37 21.72
C GLN A 591 10.26 -0.27 20.37
N LYS A 592 8.98 -0.31 19.97
CA LYS A 592 8.56 -0.75 18.62
C LYS A 592 9.23 0.09 17.55
N ASP A 593 9.25 1.40 17.72
CA ASP A 593 9.92 2.34 16.83
C ASP A 593 11.44 2.10 16.75
N GLN A 594 12.08 1.91 17.90
CA GLN A 594 13.52 1.60 17.99
C GLN A 594 13.88 0.33 17.21
N VAL A 595 13.08 -0.72 17.33
CA VAL A 595 13.30 -2.00 16.63
C VAL A 595 13.13 -1.82 15.11
N VAL A 596 12.12 -1.07 14.66
CA VAL A 596 11.92 -0.73 13.24
C VAL A 596 13.14 0.01 12.69
N GLN A 597 13.61 1.05 13.39
CA GLN A 597 14.78 1.82 12.97
C GLN A 597 16.06 0.97 12.92
N ALA A 598 16.24 0.01 13.85
CA ALA A 598 17.40 -0.87 13.86
C ALA A 598 17.47 -1.74 12.57
N TRP A 599 16.35 -2.28 12.12
CA TRP A 599 16.27 -3.02 10.85
C TRP A 599 16.49 -2.12 9.62
N GLN A 600 15.97 -0.89 9.66
CA GLN A 600 16.19 0.08 8.59
C GLN A 600 17.66 0.50 8.45
N LYS A 601 18.38 0.65 9.56
CA LYS A 601 19.81 0.97 9.58
C LYS A 601 20.67 -0.16 8.99
N LYS A 602 20.21 -1.41 9.06
CA LYS A 602 20.83 -2.56 8.35
C LYS A 602 20.56 -2.56 6.84
N GLY A 603 19.72 -1.64 6.34
CA GLY A 603 19.41 -1.49 4.90
C GLY A 603 18.23 -2.33 4.43
N HIS A 604 17.48 -2.93 5.33
CA HIS A 604 16.24 -3.63 5.00
C HIS A 604 15.09 -2.65 4.76
N VAL A 605 14.19 -3.03 3.88
CA VAL A 605 12.88 -2.38 3.73
C VAL A 605 11.94 -3.04 4.72
N VAL A 606 11.41 -2.24 5.63
CA VAL A 606 10.56 -2.68 6.74
C VAL A 606 9.09 -2.46 6.42
N VAL A 607 8.30 -3.53 6.53
CA VAL A 607 6.83 -3.47 6.54
C VAL A 607 6.37 -3.71 7.97
N MET A 608 5.60 -2.78 8.52
CA MET A 608 4.99 -2.90 9.86
C MET A 608 3.49 -3.05 9.73
N THR A 609 2.91 -4.03 10.40
CA THR A 609 1.47 -4.18 10.51
C THR A 609 1.00 -3.74 11.89
N GLY A 610 -0.17 -3.11 11.95
CA GLY A 610 -0.74 -2.71 13.23
C GLY A 610 -2.25 -2.53 13.14
N ASP A 611 -2.93 -2.74 14.26
CA ASP A 611 -4.36 -2.61 14.44
C ASP A 611 -4.72 -1.79 15.69
N ASP A 612 -3.73 -1.49 16.55
CA ASP A 612 -3.90 -0.70 17.78
C ASP A 612 -3.21 0.69 17.68
N VAL A 613 -3.72 1.64 18.44
CA VAL A 613 -3.21 3.02 18.53
C VAL A 613 -1.72 3.04 18.93
N ASN A 614 -1.31 2.12 19.79
CA ASN A 614 0.08 1.92 20.22
C ASN A 614 1.05 1.57 19.09
N ASP A 615 0.54 1.18 17.91
CA ASP A 615 1.36 0.86 16.74
C ASP A 615 1.58 2.08 15.82
N SER A 616 0.85 3.18 16.04
CA SER A 616 0.81 4.32 15.14
C SER A 616 2.18 4.93 14.85
N MET A 617 3.04 5.04 15.87
CA MET A 617 4.40 5.57 15.73
C MET A 617 5.27 4.64 14.87
N ALA A 618 5.30 3.35 15.17
CA ALA A 618 6.06 2.35 14.43
C ALA A 618 5.56 2.19 12.98
N LEU A 619 4.24 2.30 12.75
CA LEU A 619 3.64 2.30 11.42
C LEU A 619 4.13 3.49 10.57
N LYS A 620 4.24 4.67 11.18
CA LYS A 620 4.71 5.88 10.50
C LYS A 620 6.21 5.86 10.20
N THR A 621 7.00 5.26 11.09
CA THR A 621 8.46 5.14 10.94
C THR A 621 8.86 4.05 9.95
N ALA A 622 8.07 2.98 9.84
CA ALA A 622 8.32 1.91 8.88
C ALA A 622 8.37 2.43 7.44
N ASP A 623 9.10 1.72 6.56
CA ASP A 623 9.13 2.06 5.14
C ASP A 623 7.75 1.88 4.48
N VAL A 624 6.94 0.96 5.03
CA VAL A 624 5.51 0.79 4.69
C VAL A 624 4.75 0.38 5.95
N GLY A 625 3.94 1.29 6.47
CA GLY A 625 2.94 1.00 7.49
C GLY A 625 1.68 0.39 6.88
N CYS A 626 1.16 -0.65 7.51
CA CYS A 626 0.02 -1.43 7.05
C CYS A 626 -1.05 -1.50 8.15
N ALA A 627 -2.12 -0.74 8.03
CA ALA A 627 -3.28 -0.79 8.91
C ALA A 627 -4.15 -1.99 8.55
N ILE A 628 -4.52 -2.80 9.54
CA ILE A 628 -5.22 -4.06 9.34
C ILE A 628 -6.56 -4.06 10.07
N GLY A 629 -7.61 -4.51 9.37
CA GLY A 629 -8.95 -4.69 9.92
C GLY A 629 -9.95 -3.64 9.48
N SER A 630 -11.21 -4.05 9.31
CA SER A 630 -12.32 -3.17 8.92
C SER A 630 -12.70 -2.15 9.99
N ARG A 631 -12.44 -2.47 11.27
CA ARG A 631 -12.73 -1.63 12.44
C ARG A 631 -11.50 -0.85 12.95
N CYS A 632 -10.44 -0.79 12.14
CA CYS A 632 -9.23 -0.05 12.52
C CYS A 632 -9.54 1.42 12.76
N LYS A 633 -9.10 1.96 13.90
CA LYS A 633 -9.30 3.37 14.26
C LYS A 633 -8.64 4.29 13.24
N ASP A 634 -9.18 5.48 13.07
CA ASP A 634 -8.72 6.40 12.02
C ASP A 634 -7.28 6.88 12.21
N ILE A 635 -6.81 6.93 13.45
CA ILE A 635 -5.40 7.23 13.76
C ILE A 635 -4.45 6.24 13.08
N ILE A 636 -4.75 4.96 13.13
CA ILE A 636 -3.94 3.88 12.56
C ILE A 636 -4.02 3.94 11.03
N LYS A 637 -5.24 4.14 10.50
CA LYS A 637 -5.42 4.35 9.06
C LYS A 637 -4.61 5.55 8.57
N ASN A 638 -4.49 6.62 9.37
CA ASN A 638 -3.74 7.82 9.00
C ASN A 638 -2.23 7.60 9.04
N ALA A 639 -1.72 6.89 10.02
CA ALA A 639 -0.32 6.56 10.17
C ALA A 639 0.20 5.60 9.09
N ALA A 640 -0.67 4.75 8.53
CA ALA A 640 -0.30 3.72 7.56
C ALA A 640 -0.39 4.20 6.11
N GLU A 641 0.47 3.69 5.22
CA GLU A 641 0.39 3.88 3.76
C GLU A 641 -0.50 2.84 3.07
N LEU A 642 -0.72 1.69 3.71
CA LEU A 642 -1.61 0.64 3.24
C LEU A 642 -2.73 0.42 4.24
N ILE A 643 -3.94 0.21 3.73
CA ILE A 643 -5.09 -0.18 4.54
C ILE A 643 -5.62 -1.49 3.98
N MET A 644 -5.73 -2.50 4.82
CA MET A 644 -6.27 -3.82 4.47
C MET A 644 -7.56 -4.07 5.23
N GLU A 645 -8.65 -4.25 4.51
CA GLU A 645 -9.96 -4.53 5.10
C GLU A 645 -9.99 -5.89 5.81
N LYS A 646 -9.26 -6.87 5.27
CA LYS A 646 -9.16 -8.21 5.86
C LYS A 646 -7.85 -8.34 6.63
N ALA A 647 -7.97 -8.70 7.90
CA ALA A 647 -6.85 -9.05 8.74
C ALA A 647 -6.35 -10.46 8.36
N ASP A 648 -5.45 -10.54 7.39
CA ASP A 648 -4.89 -11.82 6.92
C ASP A 648 -3.46 -11.63 6.42
N PHE A 649 -2.51 -12.29 7.06
CA PHE A 649 -1.10 -12.27 6.70
C PHE A 649 -0.85 -12.70 5.24
N SER A 650 -1.66 -13.63 4.71
CA SER A 650 -1.54 -14.07 3.32
C SER A 650 -1.81 -12.96 2.31
N THR A 651 -2.69 -12.00 2.66
CA THR A 651 -2.97 -10.81 1.83
C THR A 651 -1.77 -9.88 1.75
N ILE A 652 -1.02 -9.71 2.85
CA ILE A 652 0.22 -8.92 2.88
C ILE A 652 1.24 -9.55 1.92
N VAL A 653 1.48 -10.85 2.05
CA VAL A 653 2.43 -11.60 1.22
C VAL A 653 2.03 -11.57 -0.26
N ALA A 654 0.74 -11.71 -0.57
CA ALA A 654 0.22 -11.59 -1.93
C ALA A 654 0.43 -10.17 -2.51
N THR A 655 0.29 -9.14 -1.68
CA THR A 655 0.54 -7.74 -2.06
C THR A 655 2.02 -7.51 -2.35
N ILE A 656 2.93 -8.01 -1.50
CA ILE A 656 4.38 -7.96 -1.73
C ILE A 656 4.75 -8.69 -3.03
N ARG A 657 4.21 -9.90 -3.25
CA ARG A 657 4.43 -10.66 -4.50
C ARG A 657 4.00 -9.87 -5.73
N GLN A 658 2.84 -9.22 -5.69
CA GLN A 658 2.35 -8.39 -6.78
C GLN A 658 3.23 -7.17 -7.00
N SER A 659 3.70 -6.52 -5.94
CA SER A 659 4.60 -5.36 -5.98
C SER A 659 5.98 -5.72 -6.55
N ARG A 660 6.56 -6.87 -6.17
CA ARG A 660 7.77 -7.43 -6.82
C ARG A 660 7.57 -7.66 -8.32
N GLY A 661 6.38 -8.15 -8.71
CA GLY A 661 6.00 -8.33 -10.10
C GLY A 661 5.98 -7.01 -10.87
N THR A 662 5.37 -5.98 -10.29
CA THR A 662 5.30 -4.64 -10.87
C THR A 662 6.68 -4.05 -11.12
N ARG A 663 7.56 -4.09 -10.10
CA ARG A 663 8.94 -3.60 -10.22
C ARG A 663 9.71 -4.32 -11.33
N ASN A 664 9.57 -5.63 -11.42
CA ASN A 664 10.22 -6.41 -12.48
C ASN A 664 9.65 -6.07 -13.89
N ASN A 665 8.36 -5.81 -13.99
CA ASN A 665 7.73 -5.41 -15.26
C ASN A 665 8.18 -4.01 -15.68
N ILE A 666 8.30 -3.06 -14.75
CA ILE A 666 8.88 -1.73 -15.03
C ILE A 666 10.28 -1.88 -15.62
N LYS A 667 11.15 -2.71 -15.01
CA LYS A 667 12.50 -2.99 -15.54
C LYS A 667 12.46 -3.54 -16.97
N LYS A 668 11.52 -4.44 -17.30
CA LYS A 668 11.35 -4.98 -18.67
C LYS A 668 10.93 -3.91 -19.66
N VAL A 669 9.99 -3.05 -19.26
CA VAL A 669 9.48 -1.95 -20.12
C VAL A 669 10.58 -0.95 -20.43
N ILE A 670 11.34 -0.55 -19.42
CA ILE A 670 12.49 0.35 -19.59
C ILE A 670 13.49 -0.28 -20.58
N GLN A 671 13.83 -1.55 -20.37
CA GLN A 671 14.78 -2.26 -21.23
C GLN A 671 14.28 -2.37 -22.68
N TYR A 672 13.00 -2.64 -22.87
CA TYR A 672 12.35 -2.73 -24.18
C TYR A 672 12.43 -1.40 -24.95
N LEU A 673 11.91 -0.33 -24.32
CA LEU A 673 11.85 0.99 -24.96
C LEU A 673 13.25 1.54 -25.27
N LEU A 674 14.18 1.45 -24.29
CA LEU A 674 15.56 1.94 -24.51
C LEU A 674 16.30 1.12 -25.56
N SER A 675 16.06 -0.20 -25.66
CA SER A 675 16.70 -1.01 -26.72
C SER A 675 16.25 -0.57 -28.12
N CYS A 676 14.98 -0.24 -28.30
CA CYS A 676 14.46 0.24 -29.57
C CYS A 676 15.02 1.64 -29.92
N ASN A 677 14.99 2.57 -28.96
CA ASN A 677 15.47 3.94 -29.18
C ASN A 677 16.97 4.00 -29.49
N VAL A 678 17.78 3.19 -28.81
CA VAL A 678 19.23 3.08 -29.08
C VAL A 678 19.45 2.45 -30.48
N ALA A 679 18.64 1.46 -30.87
CA ALA A 679 18.73 0.85 -32.18
C ALA A 679 18.41 1.86 -33.30
N GLU A 680 17.38 2.71 -33.13
CA GLU A 680 17.05 3.78 -34.08
C GLU A 680 18.21 4.77 -34.25
N ALA A 681 18.79 5.23 -33.15
CA ALA A 681 19.93 6.13 -33.16
C ALA A 681 21.13 5.51 -33.87
N LEU A 682 21.46 4.26 -33.56
CA LEU A 682 22.56 3.54 -34.19
C LEU A 682 22.33 3.33 -35.70
N THR A 683 21.10 3.01 -36.11
CA THR A 683 20.73 2.81 -37.51
C THR A 683 20.98 4.07 -38.34
N ILE A 684 20.54 5.23 -37.80
CA ILE A 684 20.73 6.52 -38.47
C ILE A 684 22.23 6.90 -38.53
N CYS A 685 22.96 6.75 -37.40
CA CYS A 685 24.37 7.05 -37.38
C CYS A 685 25.18 6.20 -38.38
N VAL A 686 24.91 4.90 -38.45
CA VAL A 686 25.61 4.00 -39.39
C VAL A 686 25.24 4.36 -40.84
N ALA A 687 23.98 4.66 -41.12
CA ALA A 687 23.56 5.06 -42.46
C ALA A 687 24.27 6.34 -42.92
N ILE A 688 24.43 7.34 -42.04
CA ILE A 688 25.14 8.60 -42.37
C ILE A 688 26.62 8.32 -42.61
N ILE A 689 27.30 7.56 -41.73
CA ILE A 689 28.72 7.21 -41.85
C ILE A 689 28.99 6.46 -43.16
N CYS A 690 28.10 5.51 -43.52
CA CYS A 690 28.21 4.75 -44.77
C CYS A 690 27.73 5.52 -46.00
N SER A 691 27.36 6.80 -45.85
CA SER A 691 26.80 7.67 -46.93
C SER A 691 25.51 7.12 -47.59
N PHE A 692 24.77 6.23 -46.88
CA PHE A 692 23.47 5.77 -47.33
C PHE A 692 22.41 6.87 -47.22
N ALA A 693 21.31 6.74 -47.99
CA ALA A 693 20.13 7.49 -47.67
C ALA A 693 19.55 7.04 -46.34
N LEU A 694 18.75 7.89 -45.70
CA LEU A 694 18.18 7.56 -44.37
C LEU A 694 17.28 6.32 -44.48
N PRO A 695 17.56 5.21 -43.76
CA PRO A 695 16.75 4.01 -43.82
C PRO A 695 15.37 4.17 -43.21
N ILE A 696 15.25 5.08 -42.22
CA ILE A 696 13.99 5.39 -41.51
C ILE A 696 13.79 6.89 -41.54
N LEU A 697 12.64 7.35 -42.06
CA LEU A 697 12.31 8.76 -42.16
C LEU A 697 11.78 9.35 -40.84
N PRO A 698 11.84 10.70 -40.66
CA PRO A 698 11.39 11.36 -39.43
C PRO A 698 9.96 11.03 -39.03
N LEU A 699 9.02 11.02 -39.97
CA LEU A 699 7.61 10.69 -39.74
C LEU A 699 7.45 9.23 -39.31
N GLN A 700 8.23 8.32 -39.90
CA GLN A 700 8.25 6.89 -39.56
C GLN A 700 8.77 6.67 -38.12
N LEU A 701 9.83 7.38 -37.72
CA LEU A 701 10.39 7.31 -36.34
C LEU A 701 9.34 7.69 -35.28
N LEU A 702 8.65 8.81 -35.50
CA LEU A 702 7.61 9.25 -34.58
C LEU A 702 6.44 8.27 -34.53
N TRP A 703 6.02 7.71 -35.69
CA TRP A 703 4.96 6.70 -35.73
C TRP A 703 5.33 5.46 -34.92
N ILE A 704 6.54 4.97 -35.09
CA ILE A 704 7.05 3.80 -34.36
C ILE A 704 6.98 4.07 -32.83
N ASN A 705 7.54 5.18 -32.39
CA ASN A 705 7.68 5.46 -30.95
C ASN A 705 6.36 5.80 -30.26
N VAL A 706 5.50 6.58 -30.91
CA VAL A 706 4.25 7.08 -30.30
C VAL A 706 3.13 6.04 -30.36
N LEU A 707 3.05 5.24 -31.42
CA LEU A 707 1.92 4.34 -31.64
C LEU A 707 2.31 2.87 -31.59
N VAL A 708 3.40 2.46 -32.23
CA VAL A 708 3.76 1.05 -32.38
C VAL A 708 4.33 0.48 -31.08
N LEU A 709 5.29 1.16 -30.45
CA LEU A 709 6.00 0.67 -29.27
C LEU A 709 5.23 0.87 -27.95
N LEU A 710 4.40 1.91 -27.84
CA LEU A 710 3.73 2.28 -26.60
C LEU A 710 2.75 1.22 -26.10
N LEU A 711 1.92 0.66 -27.00
CA LEU A 711 0.89 -0.32 -26.64
C LEU A 711 1.49 -1.62 -26.10
N PRO A 712 2.49 -2.25 -26.75
CA PRO A 712 3.19 -3.40 -26.20
C PRO A 712 3.92 -3.09 -24.88
N ALA A 713 4.52 -1.90 -24.73
CA ALA A 713 5.16 -1.47 -23.48
C ALA A 713 4.19 -1.44 -22.31
N LEU A 714 3.02 -0.80 -22.48
CA LEU A 714 1.96 -0.78 -21.47
C LEU A 714 1.46 -2.19 -21.13
N ALA A 715 1.24 -3.02 -22.13
CA ALA A 715 0.77 -4.38 -21.94
C ALA A 715 1.80 -5.28 -21.23
N LEU A 716 3.09 -5.09 -21.52
CA LEU A 716 4.20 -5.76 -20.85
C LEU A 716 4.28 -5.34 -19.35
N GLY A 717 3.99 -4.08 -19.07
CA GLY A 717 4.01 -3.52 -17.72
C GLY A 717 2.95 -4.08 -16.78
N VAL A 718 1.78 -4.49 -17.30
CA VAL A 718 0.68 -5.05 -16.48
C VAL A 718 0.63 -6.57 -16.49
N GLU A 719 1.70 -7.24 -16.91
CA GLU A 719 1.80 -8.71 -16.88
C GLU A 719 1.70 -9.24 -15.45
N THR A 720 1.05 -10.39 -15.28
CA THR A 720 0.90 -11.02 -13.97
C THR A 720 2.25 -11.48 -13.41
N ALA A 721 2.42 -11.30 -12.07
CA ALA A 721 3.62 -11.74 -11.38
C ALA A 721 3.78 -13.27 -11.46
N ARG A 722 4.95 -13.74 -11.91
CA ARG A 722 5.25 -15.17 -12.05
C ARG A 722 5.69 -15.79 -10.73
N GLU A 723 5.51 -17.11 -10.60
CA GLU A 723 5.81 -17.85 -9.37
C GLU A 723 7.27 -17.77 -8.94
N GLY A 724 8.23 -17.75 -9.85
CA GLY A 724 9.65 -17.68 -9.52
C GLY A 724 10.18 -16.37 -8.92
N LEU A 725 9.34 -15.33 -8.82
CA LEU A 725 9.76 -14.03 -8.22
C LEU A 725 9.97 -14.11 -6.70
N MET A 726 9.28 -15.03 -6.03
CA MET A 726 9.42 -15.24 -4.59
C MET A 726 10.53 -16.24 -4.23
N ASN A 727 11.31 -16.70 -5.22
CA ASN A 727 12.52 -17.52 -4.98
C ASN A 727 13.80 -16.67 -4.96
N LYS A 728 13.66 -15.35 -5.02
CA LYS A 728 14.82 -14.44 -5.02
C LYS A 728 14.84 -13.63 -3.74
N PRO A 729 16.04 -13.37 -3.18
CA PRO A 729 16.15 -12.54 -1.97
C PRO A 729 15.60 -11.13 -2.23
N PRO A 730 15.25 -10.41 -1.16
CA PRO A 730 14.81 -9.03 -1.23
C PRO A 730 15.90 -8.15 -1.84
N VAL A 731 15.47 -7.13 -2.54
CA VAL A 731 16.36 -6.15 -3.12
C VAL A 731 16.44 -4.98 -2.15
N GLY A 732 17.59 -4.72 -1.56
CA GLY A 732 17.78 -3.66 -0.58
C GLY A 732 17.51 -2.25 -1.14
N LYS A 733 17.50 -1.24 -0.25
CA LYS A 733 17.25 0.20 -0.58
C LYS A 733 18.16 0.78 -1.68
N ARG A 734 19.31 0.15 -1.94
CA ARG A 734 20.32 0.63 -2.92
C ARG A 734 20.24 -0.02 -4.32
N ASP A 735 19.16 -0.75 -4.64
CA ASP A 735 19.04 -1.40 -5.96
C ASP A 735 18.91 -0.39 -7.09
N VAL A 736 19.75 -0.56 -8.11
CA VAL A 736 19.75 0.26 -9.32
C VAL A 736 18.71 -0.28 -10.31
N LEU A 737 17.94 0.61 -10.94
CA LEU A 737 16.94 0.24 -11.95
C LEU A 737 17.55 -0.51 -13.14
N ILE A 738 18.72 -0.09 -13.60
CA ILE A 738 19.42 -0.71 -14.72
C ILE A 738 20.66 -1.44 -14.19
N SER A 739 20.62 -2.77 -14.12
CA SER A 739 21.78 -3.59 -13.77
C SER A 739 22.77 -3.70 -14.94
N LYS A 740 24.05 -4.01 -14.67
CA LYS A 740 25.07 -4.25 -15.72
C LYS A 740 24.61 -5.26 -16.76
N THR A 741 24.03 -6.37 -16.32
CA THR A 741 23.51 -7.42 -17.22
C THR A 741 22.37 -6.92 -18.09
N MET A 742 21.50 -6.06 -17.54
CA MET A 742 20.40 -5.46 -18.25
C MET A 742 20.90 -4.48 -19.32
N PHE A 743 21.91 -3.68 -18.99
CA PHE A 743 22.57 -2.76 -19.93
C PHE A 743 23.23 -3.50 -21.08
N ILE A 744 24.01 -4.56 -20.81
CA ILE A 744 24.64 -5.38 -21.85
C ILE A 744 23.59 -6.01 -22.78
N ASN A 745 22.52 -6.59 -22.22
CA ASN A 745 21.45 -7.16 -23.04
C ASN A 745 20.75 -6.09 -23.90
N MET A 746 20.59 -4.87 -23.39
CA MET A 746 20.02 -3.75 -24.13
C MET A 746 20.89 -3.41 -25.36
N ILE A 747 22.19 -3.25 -25.16
CA ILE A 747 23.13 -2.95 -26.26
C ILE A 747 23.15 -4.08 -27.30
N VAL A 748 23.17 -5.33 -26.88
CA VAL A 748 23.14 -6.48 -27.80
C VAL A 748 21.88 -6.49 -28.67
N HIS A 749 20.71 -6.25 -28.07
CA HIS A 749 19.46 -6.20 -28.83
C HIS A 749 19.39 -4.95 -29.75
N SER A 750 19.95 -3.82 -29.30
CA SER A 750 20.02 -2.61 -30.13
C SER A 750 20.89 -2.79 -31.36
N ILE A 751 22.07 -3.38 -31.18
CA ILE A 751 22.98 -3.69 -32.31
C ILE A 751 22.31 -4.68 -33.27
N LEU A 752 21.65 -5.71 -32.74
CA LEU A 752 20.99 -6.71 -33.55
C LEU A 752 19.84 -6.11 -34.38
N LEU A 753 18.99 -5.25 -33.77
CA LEU A 753 17.94 -4.53 -34.47
C LEU A 753 18.54 -3.63 -35.56
N MET A 754 19.59 -2.87 -35.25
CA MET A 754 20.29 -2.03 -36.21
C MET A 754 20.80 -2.84 -37.42
N VAL A 755 21.52 -3.94 -37.19
CA VAL A 755 22.09 -4.77 -38.25
C VAL A 755 21.01 -5.34 -39.16
N VAL A 756 19.94 -5.89 -38.57
CA VAL A 756 18.83 -6.47 -39.36
C VAL A 756 18.10 -5.39 -40.17
N THR A 757 17.94 -4.19 -39.60
CA THR A 757 17.30 -3.05 -40.27
C THR A 757 18.12 -2.51 -41.42
N ILE A 758 19.43 -2.36 -41.24
CA ILE A 758 20.34 -1.92 -42.32
C ILE A 758 20.40 -2.99 -43.42
N PHE A 759 20.46 -4.27 -43.04
CA PHE A 759 20.46 -5.35 -44.00
C PHE A 759 19.16 -5.39 -44.83
N ALA A 760 18.02 -5.16 -44.18
CA ALA A 760 16.75 -5.03 -44.88
C ALA A 760 16.72 -3.84 -45.88
N TYR A 761 17.30 -2.70 -45.46
CA TYR A 761 17.48 -1.54 -46.31
C TYR A 761 18.32 -1.88 -47.56
N LEU A 762 19.49 -2.53 -47.34
CA LEU A 762 20.40 -2.90 -48.44
C LEU A 762 19.75 -3.91 -49.42
N ILE A 763 19.00 -4.87 -48.94
CA ILE A 763 18.26 -5.82 -49.78
C ILE A 763 17.21 -5.08 -50.59
N GLY A 764 16.46 -4.19 -49.97
CA GLY A 764 15.41 -3.42 -50.64
C GLY A 764 15.94 -2.45 -51.70
N THR A 765 17.18 -1.99 -51.53
CA THR A 765 17.89 -1.14 -52.53
C THR A 765 18.71 -1.95 -53.52
N GLU A 766 18.64 -3.29 -53.54
CA GLU A 766 19.43 -4.18 -54.40
C GLU A 766 20.94 -3.90 -54.31
N PHE A 767 21.45 -3.59 -53.09
CA PHE A 767 22.83 -3.28 -52.70
C PHE A 767 23.44 -2.01 -53.32
N LEU A 768 22.98 -1.50 -54.45
CA LEU A 768 23.41 -0.24 -55.06
C LEU A 768 22.28 0.36 -55.92
N PRO A 769 21.51 1.28 -55.39
CA PRO A 769 20.31 1.78 -56.05
C PRO A 769 20.66 2.60 -57.26
N GLN A 770 20.05 2.25 -58.40
CA GLN A 770 20.16 2.98 -59.66
C GLN A 770 18.94 3.87 -59.95
N SER A 771 17.89 3.80 -59.11
CA SER A 771 16.66 4.56 -59.26
C SER A 771 16.08 5.03 -57.93
N GLU A 772 15.29 6.10 -57.94
CA GLU A 772 14.60 6.63 -56.72
C GLU A 772 13.60 5.61 -56.17
N GLU A 773 12.96 4.79 -57.00
CA GLU A 773 12.03 3.75 -56.54
C GLU A 773 12.69 2.71 -55.67
N LEU A 774 13.91 2.31 -55.95
CA LEU A 774 14.68 1.35 -55.15
C LEU A 774 15.06 1.93 -53.79
N PHE A 775 15.35 3.24 -53.68
CA PHE A 775 15.56 3.90 -52.37
C PHE A 775 14.32 3.82 -51.53
N VAL A 776 13.15 4.18 -52.02
CA VAL A 776 11.89 4.16 -51.32
C VAL A 776 11.52 2.72 -50.90
N GLN A 777 11.81 1.74 -51.79
CA GLN A 777 11.61 0.33 -51.47
C GLN A 777 12.50 -0.11 -50.28
N GLY A 778 13.79 0.28 -50.27
CA GLY A 778 14.70 0.02 -49.16
C GLY A 778 14.23 0.64 -47.84
N GLN A 779 13.77 1.88 -47.89
CA GLN A 779 13.17 2.56 -46.71
C GLN A 779 11.93 1.85 -46.18
N THR A 780 11.05 1.39 -47.07
CA THR A 780 9.85 0.63 -46.73
C THR A 780 10.19 -0.67 -46.05
N MET A 781 11.19 -1.41 -46.61
CA MET A 781 11.67 -2.65 -45.99
C MET A 781 12.30 -2.41 -44.62
N ALA A 782 13.14 -1.38 -44.49
CA ALA A 782 13.75 -1.02 -43.22
C ALA A 782 12.72 -0.67 -42.13
N PHE A 783 11.72 0.16 -42.47
CA PHE A 783 10.62 0.48 -41.57
C PHE A 783 9.84 -0.76 -41.11
N GLY A 784 9.47 -1.63 -42.08
CA GLY A 784 8.72 -2.87 -41.80
C GLY A 784 9.50 -3.82 -40.90
N VAL A 785 10.76 -4.09 -41.25
CA VAL A 785 11.63 -4.98 -40.47
C VAL A 785 11.86 -4.43 -39.08
N PHE A 786 12.19 -3.13 -38.92
CA PHE A 786 12.39 -2.54 -37.62
C PHE A 786 11.13 -2.64 -36.75
N SER A 787 9.99 -2.21 -37.29
CA SER A 787 8.72 -2.18 -36.55
C SER A 787 8.27 -3.58 -36.09
N VAL A 788 8.29 -4.56 -36.99
CA VAL A 788 7.87 -5.94 -36.70
C VAL A 788 8.87 -6.62 -35.75
N SER A 789 10.19 -6.41 -35.94
CA SER A 789 11.22 -6.91 -35.01
C SER A 789 11.05 -6.36 -33.63
N ALA A 790 10.71 -5.07 -33.47
CA ALA A 790 10.44 -4.47 -32.19
C ALA A 790 9.23 -5.11 -31.48
N LEU A 791 8.17 -5.46 -32.23
CA LEU A 791 7.03 -6.22 -31.67
C LEU A 791 7.46 -7.62 -31.19
N PHE A 792 8.27 -8.32 -31.97
CA PHE A 792 8.83 -9.60 -31.57
C PHE A 792 9.73 -9.49 -30.34
N LEU A 793 10.52 -8.42 -30.25
CA LEU A 793 11.36 -8.16 -29.09
C LEU A 793 10.54 -7.98 -27.80
N ALA A 794 9.34 -7.41 -27.88
CA ALA A 794 8.43 -7.32 -26.74
C ALA A 794 8.07 -8.72 -26.17
N PHE A 795 7.87 -9.73 -27.03
CA PHE A 795 7.74 -11.13 -26.60
C PHE A 795 9.04 -11.64 -25.94
N GLY A 796 10.19 -11.29 -26.52
CA GLY A 796 11.48 -11.67 -25.96
C GLY A 796 11.69 -11.17 -24.53
N TYR A 797 11.32 -9.93 -24.23
CA TYR A 797 11.43 -9.33 -22.88
C TYR A 797 10.41 -9.83 -21.88
N ARG A 798 9.39 -10.53 -22.31
CA ARG A 798 8.35 -11.07 -21.43
C ARG A 798 8.92 -11.98 -20.33
N SER A 799 9.98 -12.78 -20.64
CA SER A 799 10.54 -13.74 -19.69
C SER A 799 12.04 -13.91 -19.85
N LYS A 800 12.71 -14.24 -18.71
CA LYS A 800 14.09 -14.74 -18.70
C LYS A 800 14.20 -16.20 -19.16
N HIS A 801 13.10 -16.95 -19.12
CA HIS A 801 13.04 -18.31 -19.64
C HIS A 801 12.65 -18.29 -21.12
N SER A 802 13.08 -19.30 -21.85
CA SER A 802 12.73 -19.43 -23.27
C SER A 802 11.21 -19.43 -23.47
N LEU A 803 10.76 -18.78 -24.52
CA LEU A 803 9.36 -18.71 -24.91
C LEU A 803 8.75 -20.09 -25.18
N PHE A 804 9.55 -21.06 -25.59
CA PHE A 804 9.11 -22.45 -25.83
C PHE A 804 8.65 -23.17 -24.53
N LYS A 805 9.08 -22.69 -23.35
CA LYS A 805 8.64 -23.21 -22.04
C LYS A 805 7.43 -22.49 -21.47
N ILE A 806 6.98 -21.42 -22.15
CA ILE A 806 5.89 -20.57 -21.68
C ILE A 806 4.78 -20.64 -22.72
N LYS A 807 3.52 -20.74 -22.27
CA LYS A 807 2.38 -20.65 -23.17
C LYS A 807 2.37 -19.27 -23.86
N TRP A 808 2.60 -19.22 -25.15
CA TRP A 808 2.72 -18.01 -25.97
C TRP A 808 1.55 -17.04 -25.79
N PHE A 809 0.34 -17.57 -25.76
CA PHE A 809 -0.90 -16.79 -25.68
C PHE A 809 -1.40 -16.53 -24.25
N SER A 810 -0.61 -16.81 -23.20
CA SER A 810 -1.05 -16.64 -21.81
C SER A 810 -1.25 -15.16 -21.40
N ASN A 811 -0.64 -14.19 -22.10
CA ASN A 811 -0.89 -12.77 -21.88
C ASN A 811 -1.76 -12.18 -23.00
N LEU A 812 -3.07 -12.32 -22.86
CA LEU A 812 -4.04 -11.82 -23.84
C LEU A 812 -3.92 -10.31 -24.09
N ARG A 813 -3.52 -9.53 -23.08
CA ARG A 813 -3.35 -8.07 -23.23
C ARG A 813 -2.18 -7.72 -24.14
N LEU A 814 -1.04 -8.41 -23.95
CA LEU A 814 0.12 -8.23 -24.83
C LEU A 814 -0.18 -8.66 -26.26
N ASN A 815 -0.87 -9.80 -26.44
CA ASN A 815 -1.23 -10.29 -27.76
C ASN A 815 -2.18 -9.31 -28.48
N LYS A 816 -3.18 -8.75 -27.79
CA LYS A 816 -4.05 -7.70 -28.34
C LYS A 816 -3.27 -6.44 -28.69
N ALA A 817 -2.36 -5.98 -27.82
CA ALA A 817 -1.53 -4.81 -28.06
C ALA A 817 -0.65 -5.00 -29.31
N ILE A 818 -0.01 -6.16 -29.44
CA ILE A 818 0.81 -6.48 -30.62
C ILE A 818 -0.03 -6.57 -31.89
N LEU A 819 -1.21 -7.15 -31.82
CA LEU A 819 -2.13 -7.23 -32.98
C LEU A 819 -2.57 -5.83 -33.44
N ILE A 820 -2.89 -4.94 -32.49
CA ILE A 820 -3.24 -3.55 -32.80
C ILE A 820 -2.04 -2.83 -33.40
N SER A 821 -0.84 -2.94 -32.80
CA SER A 821 0.38 -2.33 -33.33
C SER A 821 0.73 -2.87 -34.74
N LEU A 822 0.54 -4.17 -34.97
CA LEU A 822 0.72 -4.75 -36.30
C LEU A 822 -0.29 -4.16 -37.31
N GLY A 823 -1.56 -4.01 -36.92
CA GLY A 823 -2.57 -3.33 -37.71
C GLY A 823 -2.18 -1.90 -38.06
N LEU A 824 -1.58 -1.14 -37.12
CA LEU A 824 -1.08 0.21 -37.39
C LEU A 824 0.11 0.24 -38.35
N ILE A 825 0.98 -0.77 -38.33
CA ILE A 825 2.08 -0.93 -39.29
C ILE A 825 1.49 -1.22 -40.67
N LEU A 826 0.59 -2.18 -40.81
CA LEU A 826 -0.05 -2.55 -42.09
C LEU A 826 -0.91 -1.42 -42.62
N PHE A 827 -1.56 -0.62 -41.80
CA PHE A 827 -2.32 0.56 -42.17
C PHE A 827 -1.45 1.54 -42.95
N VAL A 828 -0.24 1.83 -42.48
CA VAL A 828 0.69 2.76 -43.14
C VAL A 828 1.31 2.13 -44.38
N MET A 829 1.61 0.83 -44.36
CA MET A 829 2.30 0.19 -45.51
C MET A 829 1.37 -0.15 -46.68
N LEU A 830 0.09 -0.44 -46.44
CA LEU A 830 -0.82 -1.00 -47.42
C LEU A 830 -1.81 0.01 -48.01
N ILE A 831 -2.13 1.12 -47.33
CA ILE A 831 -3.14 2.05 -47.81
C ILE A 831 -2.51 3.06 -48.76
N PRO A 832 -2.95 3.07 -50.06
CA PRO A 832 -2.48 4.07 -51.02
C PRO A 832 -2.77 5.48 -50.52
N GLY A 833 -1.81 6.40 -50.73
CA GLY A 833 -1.87 7.78 -50.23
C GLY A 833 -1.33 7.92 -48.78
N VAL A 834 -1.59 6.98 -47.88
CA VAL A 834 -0.93 6.97 -46.58
C VAL A 834 0.52 6.53 -46.72
N ASN A 835 0.76 5.46 -47.50
CA ASN A 835 2.13 4.98 -47.73
C ASN A 835 3.00 6.04 -48.43
N THR A 836 2.46 6.77 -49.44
CA THR A 836 3.19 7.87 -50.09
C THR A 836 3.51 9.02 -49.14
N LEU A 837 2.58 9.36 -48.23
CA LEU A 837 2.82 10.36 -47.17
C LEU A 837 3.99 9.98 -46.26
N PHE A 838 4.10 8.69 -45.93
CA PHE A 838 5.19 8.15 -45.12
C PHE A 838 6.47 7.86 -45.92
N GLY A 839 6.52 8.23 -47.21
CA GLY A 839 7.66 7.96 -48.10
C GLY A 839 7.87 6.45 -48.30
N MET A 840 6.80 5.71 -48.51
CA MET A 840 6.82 4.26 -48.72
C MET A 840 6.23 3.85 -50.07
N THR A 841 6.60 2.67 -50.52
CA THR A 841 6.07 2.04 -51.75
C THR A 841 5.50 0.67 -51.45
N MET A 842 4.66 0.15 -52.36
CA MET A 842 4.15 -1.21 -52.28
C MET A 842 5.27 -2.22 -52.52
N LEU A 843 5.44 -3.14 -51.56
CA LEU A 843 6.44 -4.20 -51.65
C LEU A 843 5.95 -5.36 -52.52
N SER A 844 6.86 -6.00 -53.26
CA SER A 844 6.61 -7.26 -53.93
C SER A 844 6.35 -8.39 -52.94
N PHE A 845 5.69 -9.43 -53.33
CA PHE A 845 5.41 -10.61 -52.48
C PHE A 845 6.72 -11.22 -51.92
N GLY A 846 7.79 -11.27 -52.73
CA GLY A 846 9.09 -11.73 -52.28
C GLY A 846 9.68 -10.88 -51.17
N ASN A 847 9.57 -9.55 -51.26
CA ASN A 847 10.05 -8.60 -50.25
C ASN A 847 9.28 -8.69 -48.94
N TRP A 848 7.97 -8.98 -48.99
CA TRP A 848 7.18 -9.29 -47.79
C TRP A 848 7.69 -10.54 -47.04
N ILE A 849 8.01 -11.62 -47.76
CA ILE A 849 8.57 -12.83 -47.17
C ILE A 849 9.92 -12.51 -46.53
N ILE A 850 10.81 -11.84 -47.24
CA ILE A 850 12.13 -11.45 -46.72
C ILE A 850 11.99 -10.57 -45.48
N MET A 851 11.10 -9.60 -45.50
CA MET A 851 10.82 -8.70 -44.39
C MET A 851 10.38 -9.50 -43.13
N ILE A 852 9.44 -10.44 -43.30
CA ILE A 852 8.95 -11.26 -42.18
C ILE A 852 10.10 -12.17 -41.64
N LEU A 853 10.87 -12.79 -42.53
CA LEU A 853 11.99 -13.65 -42.10
C LEU A 853 13.05 -12.86 -41.33
N LEU A 854 13.46 -11.70 -41.83
CA LEU A 854 14.43 -10.84 -41.17
C LEU A 854 13.92 -10.35 -39.84
N SER A 855 12.63 -10.04 -39.73
CA SER A 855 12.02 -9.55 -38.50
C SER A 855 12.05 -10.59 -37.34
N THR A 856 12.13 -11.88 -37.65
CA THR A 856 12.19 -12.94 -36.63
C THR A 856 13.60 -13.11 -36.03
N ILE A 857 14.65 -12.64 -36.70
CA ILE A 857 16.06 -12.88 -36.28
C ILE A 857 16.33 -12.34 -34.84
N PRO A 858 15.93 -11.12 -34.45
CA PRO A 858 16.19 -10.62 -33.11
C PRO A 858 15.54 -11.46 -32.02
N LEU A 859 14.36 -12.04 -32.28
CA LEU A 859 13.69 -12.94 -31.34
C LEU A 859 14.45 -14.25 -31.23
N ILE A 860 14.81 -14.88 -32.34
CA ILE A 860 15.53 -16.16 -32.38
C ILE A 860 16.87 -16.04 -31.66
N VAL A 861 17.67 -15.03 -31.98
CA VAL A 861 18.96 -14.80 -31.34
C VAL A 861 18.78 -14.53 -29.83
N GLY A 862 17.78 -13.74 -29.47
CA GLY A 862 17.45 -13.51 -28.05
C GLY A 862 17.10 -14.79 -27.30
N GLU A 863 16.35 -15.70 -27.93
CA GLU A 863 15.99 -17.00 -27.34
C GLU A 863 17.19 -17.95 -27.24
N VAL A 864 18.06 -17.98 -28.25
CA VAL A 864 19.31 -18.74 -28.22
C VAL A 864 20.21 -18.27 -27.08
N ILE A 865 20.38 -16.95 -26.91
CA ILE A 865 21.16 -16.39 -25.79
C ILE A 865 20.57 -16.82 -24.43
N LYS A 866 19.25 -16.88 -24.29
CA LYS A 866 18.59 -17.34 -23.06
C LYS A 866 18.85 -18.82 -22.78
N ILE A 867 18.87 -19.64 -23.81
CA ILE A 867 19.15 -21.07 -23.71
C ILE A 867 20.61 -21.31 -23.27
N ILE A 868 21.55 -20.59 -23.88
CA ILE A 868 22.99 -20.69 -23.57
C ILE A 868 23.30 -20.22 -22.13
N LYS A 869 22.74 -19.08 -21.72
CA LYS A 869 22.92 -18.53 -20.34
C LYS A 869 22.33 -19.41 -19.24
N LYS A 870 21.53 -20.39 -19.56
CA LYS A 870 20.91 -21.32 -18.60
C LYS A 870 21.68 -22.65 -18.47
N ARG A 871 22.64 -22.90 -19.33
CA ARG A 871 23.67 -23.94 -19.18
C ARG A 871 24.86 -23.40 -18.39
#